data_2d16ee7d186d639831b23ebc0179a8a3
#
_entry.id   2d16ee7d186d639831b23ebc0179a8a3
#
_cell.length_a   1.000
_cell.length_b   1.000
_cell.length_c   1.000
_cell.angle_alpha   90.00
_cell.angle_beta   90.00
_cell.angle_gamma   90.00
#
_symmetry.space_group_name_H-M   'P 1'
#
loop_
_entity.id
_entity.type
_entity.pdbx_description
1 polymer ?
#
loop_
_entity_poly.entity_id
_entity_poly.type
_entity_poly.pdbx_seq_one_letter_code
_entity_poly.pdbx_strand_id
1 'polypeptide(L)'
;MRVIALVSVLSGWACLMPATAAAQSSALAPPSAPTSAPQTTTPGPQAPLAPATSDASGTSGSFDLGGRGTSFNGDPARYNEFRDLSNGLFLDNFGTTIHKAGWVVDLDGTHAGRRDAFYSGEAVKPGHLKLWGSFSQVPWIISDTTKTIYQGVGTNVLTIPNFEQSLLQANAAQIGPVTTTATPFDVSSARKYSTGGVQYLIDPNTSLTVDVEHMDRSGVIVGAGTFGFSAADELPIPVDHHQTDVETEFERTIGSWLLRAGYTSSWFTNDNQSLAWDNPYQLTNTPTLGAVGQMALAPDSFMQTVSGAVSVKLPMHTRLTSTVALGSLTDNTTLLPETTNTALPTFHLDRTTSEGDGRTTAGNVIFTSRPVRALSVDVRYRYYDFADRTPIATQLGGRVEYDSTLEVAPLTGNPTAQFSLASQTVDASATVDLRMVAVGAAYSRDDSTYTSRLFQGSVTNAGRVTFDTTGLSWLVLHGRYEHSERRGQGFDNSDLIASGEQPTLQTFDIADRNEDVGTVTASVMIGGSLSVNLSGGGGRDTYPTNALSTGFGLANAQYATYGIGFAATPTDNVSMSLSYDVNTYLTMQNSRAANPGIQFTEATQDWSANGNDRTTSVLADLDVKNVVGKLRVRFGANFNKGSTLYLYGLAPVTTLPTVSQLPQVMSELRRGTIDVTYPISGRTTVGLSYWYEQFQVSDYAEGASGLPTLAIPSILTLGNVLLPYTAQTVFARVVYHW
;
A
#
# COMPACT_ATOMS: atom_id res chain seq x y z
N MET A 1 4.01 12.77 9.49
CA MET A 1 3.69 11.44 8.92
C MET A 1 2.70 10.67 9.79
N ARG A 2 1.61 11.27 10.28
CA ARG A 2 0.85 10.65 11.37
C ARG A 2 -0.67 10.63 11.23
N VAL A 3 -1.25 11.19 10.17
CA VAL A 3 -2.71 11.17 9.94
C VAL A 3 -3.07 10.76 8.51
N ILE A 4 -2.13 10.74 7.61
CA ILE A 4 -2.33 10.52 6.16
C ILE A 4 -2.69 9.06 5.79
N ALA A 5 -2.48 8.10 6.67
CA ALA A 5 -2.79 6.69 6.38
C ALA A 5 -4.30 6.38 6.27
N LEU A 6 -5.19 7.28 6.71
CA LEU A 6 -6.64 7.03 6.68
C LEU A 6 -7.34 7.63 5.46
N VAL A 7 -6.74 8.61 4.81
CA VAL A 7 -7.34 9.29 3.64
C VAL A 7 -6.98 8.61 2.33
N SER A 8 -5.85 7.89 2.29
CA SER A 8 -5.42 7.14 1.09
C SER A 8 -6.29 5.93 0.73
N VAL A 9 -7.20 5.52 1.60
CA VAL A 9 -8.06 4.35 1.35
C VAL A 9 -9.31 4.70 0.52
N LEU A 10 -9.70 5.97 0.46
CA LEU A 10 -10.91 6.39 -0.25
C LEU A 10 -10.68 6.87 -1.68
N SER A 11 -9.46 7.18 -2.10
CA SER A 11 -9.14 7.50 -3.50
C SER A 11 -8.74 6.29 -4.36
N GLY A 12 -8.83 5.06 -3.83
CA GLY A 12 -8.45 3.80 -4.47
C GLY A 12 -9.54 3.14 -5.33
N TRP A 13 -10.53 3.86 -5.81
CA TRP A 13 -11.58 3.33 -6.69
C TRP A 13 -11.30 3.58 -8.17
N ALA A 14 -10.09 3.34 -8.63
CA ALA A 14 -9.88 3.16 -10.06
C ALA A 14 -8.75 2.16 -10.26
N CYS A 15 -9.05 1.11 -10.95
CA CYS A 15 -8.21 0.01 -11.40
C CYS A 15 -8.22 -1.22 -10.48
N LEU A 16 -9.30 -2.00 -10.54
CA LEU A 16 -9.16 -3.44 -10.66
C LEU A 16 -8.44 -3.70 -12.00
N MET A 17 -7.14 -3.52 -12.00
CA MET A 17 -6.34 -4.21 -12.99
C MET A 17 -6.26 -5.68 -12.56
N PRO A 18 -6.34 -6.63 -13.51
CA PRO A 18 -5.66 -7.87 -13.29
C PRO A 18 -4.21 -7.45 -13.04
N ALA A 19 -3.78 -7.51 -11.80
CA ALA A 19 -2.38 -7.54 -11.52
C ALA A 19 -1.87 -8.69 -12.38
N THR A 20 -1.20 -8.41 -13.49
CA THR A 20 -0.11 -9.28 -13.90
C THR A 20 0.62 -9.47 -12.59
N ALA A 21 0.62 -10.70 -12.10
CA ALA A 21 1.17 -11.05 -10.82
C ALA A 21 2.68 -10.77 -10.89
N ALA A 22 3.02 -9.48 -10.85
CA ALA A 22 4.30 -9.06 -10.39
C ALA A 22 4.30 -9.57 -8.96
N ALA A 23 4.98 -10.68 -8.73
CA ALA A 23 5.26 -11.18 -7.41
C ALA A 23 6.06 -10.11 -6.66
N GLN A 24 5.42 -9.01 -6.33
CA GLN A 24 5.80 -8.27 -5.17
C GLN A 24 5.36 -9.15 -4.00
N SER A 25 6.29 -9.96 -3.53
CA SER A 25 6.22 -10.48 -2.20
C SER A 25 6.48 -9.36 -1.18
N SER A 26 5.69 -8.32 -1.19
CA SER A 26 5.23 -7.78 0.04
C SER A 26 4.21 -8.80 0.49
N ALA A 27 4.55 -9.64 1.46
CA ALA A 27 3.60 -10.43 2.17
C ALA A 27 2.39 -9.52 2.42
N LEU A 28 1.32 -9.69 1.64
CA LEU A 28 0.00 -9.41 2.11
C LEU A 28 -0.13 -10.38 3.28
N ALA A 29 0.30 -9.91 4.45
CA ALA A 29 -0.28 -10.43 5.66
C ALA A 29 -1.79 -10.40 5.36
N PRO A 30 -2.52 -11.49 5.56
CA PRO A 30 -3.96 -11.47 5.51
C PRO A 30 -4.37 -10.24 6.28
N PRO A 31 -5.43 -9.51 5.89
CA PRO A 31 -5.87 -8.37 6.66
C PRO A 31 -5.98 -8.89 8.09
N SER A 32 -4.93 -8.73 8.86
CA SER A 32 -4.95 -8.95 10.28
C SER A 32 -6.10 -8.07 10.69
N ALA A 33 -7.08 -8.68 11.35
CA ALA A 33 -8.04 -7.95 12.14
C ALA A 33 -7.29 -6.77 12.75
N PRO A 34 -7.79 -5.54 12.68
CA PRO A 34 -6.99 -4.35 12.86
C PRO A 34 -6.08 -4.55 14.05
N THR A 35 -4.86 -4.94 13.76
CA THR A 35 -3.80 -5.02 14.75
C THR A 35 -3.92 -3.67 15.40
N SER A 36 -4.17 -3.65 16.67
CA SER A 36 -4.18 -2.46 17.51
C SER A 36 -3.25 -1.46 16.85
N ALA A 37 -3.85 -0.39 16.30
CA ALA A 37 -3.14 0.66 15.59
C ALA A 37 -1.81 0.83 16.30
N PRO A 38 -0.66 0.86 15.59
CA PRO A 38 0.63 0.96 16.27
C PRO A 38 0.37 1.98 17.36
N GLN A 39 0.59 1.58 18.60
CA GLN A 39 0.36 2.49 19.71
C GLN A 39 1.07 3.73 19.25
N THR A 40 0.30 4.73 18.81
CA THR A 40 0.82 6.07 18.74
C THR A 40 1.33 6.26 20.15
N THR A 41 2.61 5.99 20.33
CA THR A 41 3.31 6.64 21.41
C THR A 41 3.03 8.10 21.10
N THR A 42 1.90 8.60 21.64
CA THR A 42 1.73 10.02 21.83
C THR A 42 3.09 10.44 22.33
N PRO A 43 3.85 11.31 21.65
CA PRO A 43 5.07 11.82 22.23
C PRO A 43 4.60 12.22 23.64
N GLY A 44 5.14 11.53 24.65
CA GLY A 44 4.91 11.95 26.00
C GLY A 44 5.20 13.44 25.98
N PRO A 45 4.50 14.30 26.74
CA PRO A 45 4.73 15.73 26.73
C PRO A 45 6.23 15.90 26.62
N GLN A 46 6.69 16.42 25.47
CA GLN A 46 8.12 16.63 25.24
C GLN A 46 8.55 17.38 26.49
N ALA A 47 9.48 16.78 27.22
CA ALA A 47 9.99 17.42 28.43
C ALA A 47 10.27 18.87 28.03
N PRO A 48 9.79 19.88 28.75
CA PRO A 48 9.99 21.27 28.37
C PRO A 48 11.46 21.38 27.99
N LEU A 49 11.73 21.77 26.74
CA LEU A 49 13.08 21.94 26.22
C LEU A 49 13.85 22.67 27.31
N ALA A 50 14.79 21.96 27.94
CA ALA A 50 15.62 22.55 28.98
C ALA A 50 16.12 23.86 28.40
N PRO A 51 16.07 24.99 29.14
CA PRO A 51 16.52 26.26 28.62
C PRO A 51 17.94 26.04 28.13
N ALA A 52 18.15 26.18 26.81
CA ALA A 52 19.45 26.10 26.20
C ALA A 52 20.27 27.26 26.78
N THR A 53 21.03 26.97 27.81
CA THR A 53 22.04 27.88 28.34
C THR A 53 23.29 27.74 27.48
N SER A 54 23.31 28.41 26.33
CA SER A 54 24.54 29.01 25.79
C SER A 54 24.23 29.87 24.59
N ASP A 55 24.56 31.14 24.64
CA ASP A 55 24.75 32.08 23.53
C ASP A 55 25.94 31.67 22.62
N ALA A 56 26.29 30.41 22.53
CA ALA A 56 27.34 29.92 21.67
C ALA A 56 26.82 29.95 20.21
N SER A 57 27.14 31.02 19.50
CA SER A 57 26.99 31.04 18.04
C SER A 57 27.99 30.04 17.44
N GLY A 58 27.51 29.14 16.60
CA GLY A 58 28.35 28.15 15.96
C GLY A 58 27.64 27.52 14.77
N THR A 59 28.43 27.03 13.83
CA THR A 59 27.96 26.25 12.70
C THR A 59 28.72 24.93 12.66
N SER A 60 28.00 23.84 12.64
CA SER A 60 28.56 22.49 12.44
C SER A 60 27.82 21.79 11.31
N GLY A 61 28.50 20.87 10.65
CA GLY A 61 27.83 20.13 9.58
C GLY A 61 28.72 19.09 8.95
N SER A 62 28.18 18.43 7.92
CA SER A 62 28.92 17.47 7.13
C SER A 62 28.37 17.42 5.71
N PHE A 63 29.21 16.96 4.78
CA PHE A 63 28.73 16.51 3.47
C PHE A 63 29.45 15.22 3.08
N ASP A 64 28.75 14.41 2.27
CA ASP A 64 29.24 13.16 1.67
C ASP A 64 29.21 13.31 0.15
N LEU A 65 30.37 13.52 -0.45
CA LEU A 65 30.55 13.70 -1.90
C LEU A 65 31.30 12.51 -2.47
N GLY A 66 30.82 11.99 -3.60
CA GLY A 66 31.45 10.84 -4.23
C GLY A 66 31.21 10.71 -5.72
N GLY A 67 31.76 9.63 -6.25
CA GLY A 67 31.52 9.14 -7.61
C GLY A 67 31.07 7.70 -7.59
N ARG A 68 30.18 7.35 -8.51
CA ARG A 68 29.59 6.03 -8.65
C ARG A 68 29.67 5.53 -10.09
N GLY A 69 30.02 4.25 -10.25
CA GLY A 69 29.97 3.54 -11.51
C GLY A 69 29.27 2.19 -11.34
N THR A 70 28.30 1.90 -12.19
CA THR A 70 27.54 0.65 -12.21
C THR A 70 27.79 -0.07 -13.54
N SER A 71 28.20 -1.33 -13.47
CA SER A 71 28.17 -2.27 -14.57
C SER A 71 26.87 -3.05 -14.50
N PHE A 72 26.17 -3.16 -15.61
CA PHE A 72 24.80 -3.63 -15.67
C PHE A 72 24.59 -4.70 -16.74
N ASN A 73 23.81 -5.72 -16.43
CA ASN A 73 23.31 -6.70 -17.39
C ASN A 73 21.85 -7.03 -17.06
N GLY A 74 20.94 -6.84 -18.01
CA GLY A 74 19.51 -7.05 -17.84
C GLY A 74 18.71 -5.74 -17.70
N ASP A 75 17.66 -5.73 -16.89
CA ASP A 75 16.67 -4.65 -16.79
C ASP A 75 17.09 -3.53 -15.82
N PRO A 76 17.47 -2.34 -16.32
CA PRO A 76 17.82 -1.22 -15.46
C PRO A 76 16.62 -0.57 -14.75
N ALA A 77 15.42 -0.68 -15.30
CA ALA A 77 14.21 -0.12 -14.70
C ALA A 77 13.95 -0.79 -13.33
N ARG A 78 13.97 -2.12 -13.28
CA ARG A 78 13.80 -2.87 -12.04
C ARG A 78 14.86 -2.58 -10.99
N TYR A 79 16.12 -2.38 -11.41
CA TYR A 79 17.21 -1.98 -10.50
C TYR A 79 16.99 -0.61 -9.89
N ASN A 80 16.42 0.34 -10.65
CA ASN A 80 16.18 1.71 -10.23
C ASN A 80 14.72 1.98 -9.79
N GLU A 81 13.90 0.98 -9.57
CA GLU A 81 12.44 1.08 -9.41
C GLU A 81 11.99 2.24 -8.52
N PHE A 82 12.58 2.40 -7.32
CA PHE A 82 12.26 3.47 -6.37
C PHE A 82 13.47 4.34 -6.00
N ARG A 83 14.53 4.31 -6.80
CA ARG A 83 15.81 4.96 -6.50
C ARG A 83 16.47 5.47 -7.76
N ASP A 84 17.48 6.33 -7.60
CA ASP A 84 18.32 6.78 -8.70
C ASP A 84 19.79 6.44 -8.44
N LEU A 85 20.23 5.30 -8.96
CA LEU A 85 21.62 4.85 -8.90
C LEU A 85 22.39 5.11 -10.21
N SER A 86 22.09 6.20 -10.92
CA SER A 86 22.77 6.59 -12.15
C SER A 86 24.26 6.84 -11.91
N ASN A 87 25.09 6.54 -12.92
CA ASN A 87 26.54 6.77 -12.88
C ASN A 87 26.90 8.25 -12.77
N GLY A 88 28.09 8.54 -12.25
CA GLY A 88 28.65 9.89 -12.17
C GLY A 88 28.84 10.39 -10.73
N LEU A 89 29.03 11.70 -10.59
CA LEU A 89 29.19 12.35 -9.30
C LEU A 89 27.86 12.39 -8.54
N PHE A 90 27.93 12.32 -7.23
CA PHE A 90 26.78 12.45 -6.35
C PHE A 90 27.12 13.19 -5.06
N LEU A 91 26.18 13.93 -4.52
CA LEU A 91 26.16 14.43 -3.15
C LEU A 91 25.12 13.57 -2.40
N ASP A 92 25.64 12.59 -1.64
CA ASP A 92 24.79 11.56 -1.01
C ASP A 92 24.05 12.12 0.19
N ASN A 93 24.79 12.82 1.04
CA ASN A 93 24.22 13.48 2.22
C ASN A 93 24.90 14.83 2.44
N PHE A 94 24.13 15.81 2.87
CA PHE A 94 24.66 17.01 3.52
C PHE A 94 23.78 17.37 4.71
N GLY A 95 24.36 17.93 5.74
CA GLY A 95 23.62 18.41 6.89
C GLY A 95 24.39 19.55 7.56
N THR A 96 23.65 20.56 8.04
CA THR A 96 24.26 21.67 8.80
C THR A 96 23.32 22.15 9.89
N THR A 97 23.88 22.37 11.07
CA THR A 97 23.20 23.01 12.22
C THR A 97 23.85 24.36 12.49
N ILE A 98 23.02 25.40 12.55
CA ILE A 98 23.45 26.78 12.79
C ILE A 98 22.78 27.29 14.07
N HIS A 99 23.60 27.70 15.03
CA HIS A 99 23.15 28.37 16.26
C HIS A 99 23.46 29.88 16.14
N LYS A 100 22.42 30.73 16.11
CA LYS A 100 22.62 32.19 16.00
C LYS A 100 21.44 32.96 16.59
N ALA A 101 21.72 33.89 17.47
CA ALA A 101 20.73 34.83 18.04
C ALA A 101 19.49 34.13 18.64
N GLY A 102 19.69 33.02 19.35
CA GLY A 102 18.62 32.25 19.96
C GLY A 102 17.81 31.38 18.99
N TRP A 103 18.22 31.29 17.73
CA TRP A 103 17.71 30.33 16.75
C TRP A 103 18.62 29.12 16.63
N VAL A 104 18.00 27.98 16.40
CA VAL A 104 18.63 26.75 15.92
C VAL A 104 18.06 26.47 14.54
N VAL A 105 18.93 26.38 13.53
CA VAL A 105 18.53 26.07 12.17
C VAL A 105 19.25 24.80 11.73
N ASP A 106 18.47 23.79 11.36
CA ASP A 106 18.96 22.52 10.80
C ASP A 106 18.56 22.44 9.33
N LEU A 107 19.51 22.11 8.47
CA LEU A 107 19.27 21.87 7.05
C LEU A 107 19.91 20.52 6.69
N ASP A 108 19.14 19.65 6.07
CA ASP A 108 19.57 18.32 5.68
C ASP A 108 19.17 18.02 4.23
N GLY A 109 19.93 17.18 3.57
CA GLY A 109 19.57 16.68 2.26
C GLY A 109 20.24 15.36 1.95
N THR A 110 19.55 14.53 1.21
CA THR A 110 20.04 13.24 0.72
C THR A 110 19.84 13.15 -0.79
N HIS A 111 20.76 12.47 -1.49
CA HIS A 111 20.73 12.23 -2.93
C HIS A 111 20.51 13.52 -3.76
N ALA A 112 21.20 14.60 -3.38
CA ALA A 112 20.98 15.94 -3.96
C ALA A 112 21.08 15.94 -5.49
N GLY A 113 20.06 16.46 -6.16
CA GLY A 113 19.95 16.52 -7.61
C GLY A 113 19.61 15.18 -8.29
N ARG A 114 19.22 14.16 -7.55
CA ARG A 114 18.77 12.86 -8.06
C ARG A 114 17.23 12.76 -8.07
N ARG A 115 16.70 11.78 -8.82
CA ARG A 115 15.24 11.54 -8.90
C ARG A 115 14.63 11.03 -7.58
N ASP A 116 15.46 10.61 -6.63
CA ASP A 116 15.09 10.17 -5.27
C ASP A 116 15.63 11.15 -4.20
N ALA A 117 15.75 12.43 -4.55
CA ALA A 117 16.25 13.47 -3.66
C ALA A 117 15.29 13.75 -2.51
N PHE A 118 15.85 14.01 -1.34
CA PHE A 118 15.15 14.51 -0.17
C PHE A 118 15.89 15.70 0.44
N TYR A 119 15.16 16.74 0.79
CA TYR A 119 15.67 17.92 1.48
C TYR A 119 14.74 18.25 2.65
N SER A 120 15.31 18.71 3.77
CA SER A 120 14.54 19.22 4.90
C SER A 120 15.23 20.40 5.54
N GLY A 121 14.43 21.27 6.13
CA GLY A 121 14.90 22.40 6.93
C GLY A 121 13.99 22.63 8.12
N GLU A 122 14.61 22.92 9.24
CA GLU A 122 13.90 23.29 10.47
C GLU A 122 14.58 24.52 11.10
N ALA A 123 13.78 25.49 11.56
CA ALA A 123 14.25 26.65 12.27
C ALA A 123 13.45 26.81 13.56
N VAL A 124 14.12 26.72 14.70
CA VAL A 124 13.49 26.75 16.02
C VAL A 124 13.98 27.95 16.81
N LYS A 125 13.05 28.77 17.31
CA LYS A 125 13.26 29.72 18.38
C LYS A 125 12.61 29.16 19.65
N PRO A 126 13.37 28.52 20.56
CA PRO A 126 12.83 27.81 21.69
C PRO A 126 11.82 28.65 22.51
N GLY A 127 10.67 28.04 22.83
CA GLY A 127 9.61 28.67 23.57
C GLY A 127 8.73 29.66 22.78
N HIS A 128 8.95 29.86 21.47
CA HIS A 128 8.19 30.83 20.68
C HIS A 128 7.72 30.30 19.33
N LEU A 129 8.63 29.82 18.50
CA LEU A 129 8.34 29.54 17.09
C LEU A 129 9.16 28.39 16.58
N LYS A 130 8.52 27.51 15.83
CA LYS A 130 9.14 26.45 15.03
C LYS A 130 8.65 26.57 13.60
N LEU A 131 9.55 26.59 12.65
CA LEU A 131 9.31 26.54 11.20
C LEU A 131 9.96 25.27 10.65
N TRP A 132 9.31 24.60 9.72
CA TRP A 132 9.89 23.46 9.03
C TRP A 132 9.43 23.41 7.58
N GLY A 133 10.20 22.73 6.78
CA GLY A 133 9.84 22.43 5.41
C GLY A 133 10.63 21.23 4.88
N SER A 134 10.07 20.51 3.95
CA SER A 134 10.77 19.43 3.28
C SER A 134 10.35 19.31 1.83
N PHE A 135 11.23 18.73 1.02
CA PHE A 135 10.94 18.28 -0.34
C PHE A 135 11.42 16.84 -0.47
N SER A 136 10.59 15.98 -1.05
CA SER A 136 10.91 14.59 -1.31
C SER A 136 10.44 14.20 -2.70
N GLN A 137 11.28 13.53 -3.46
CA GLN A 137 10.90 12.96 -4.74
C GLN A 137 11.11 11.44 -4.70
N VAL A 138 10.07 10.69 -5.13
CA VAL A 138 10.09 9.23 -5.20
C VAL A 138 9.76 8.82 -6.62
N PRO A 139 10.73 8.33 -7.40
CA PRO A 139 10.47 7.75 -8.71
C PRO A 139 9.81 6.38 -8.54
N TRP A 140 8.97 5.99 -9.48
CA TRP A 140 8.49 4.63 -9.65
C TRP A 140 8.68 4.24 -11.11
N ILE A 141 9.75 3.51 -11.38
CA ILE A 141 10.17 3.09 -12.72
C ILE A 141 9.77 1.62 -12.87
N ILE A 142 8.80 1.35 -13.74
CA ILE A 142 8.26 0.00 -13.94
C ILE A 142 8.98 -0.70 -15.09
N SER A 143 9.13 -0.01 -16.24
CA SER A 143 9.79 -0.56 -17.42
C SER A 143 10.31 0.55 -18.31
N ASP A 144 11.45 0.32 -18.95
CA ASP A 144 12.01 1.14 -20.02
C ASP A 144 12.04 0.40 -21.37
N THR A 145 11.47 -0.82 -21.43
CA THR A 145 11.42 -1.69 -22.61
C THR A 145 10.01 -1.91 -23.17
N THR A 146 9.02 -1.34 -22.51
CA THR A 146 7.61 -1.39 -22.93
C THR A 146 7.41 -0.77 -24.30
N LYS A 147 6.53 -1.34 -25.11
CA LYS A 147 6.25 -0.86 -26.46
C LYS A 147 4.77 -0.72 -26.71
N THR A 148 4.40 0.24 -27.53
CA THR A 148 3.02 0.45 -27.96
C THR A 148 2.94 0.81 -29.43
N ILE A 149 1.82 0.46 -30.07
CA ILE A 149 1.46 0.94 -31.40
C ILE A 149 0.72 2.29 -31.34
N TYR A 150 0.28 2.67 -30.14
CA TYR A 150 -0.40 3.94 -29.95
C TYR A 150 0.55 5.12 -30.05
N GLN A 151 0.11 6.16 -30.73
CA GLN A 151 0.69 7.50 -30.69
C GLN A 151 -0.02 8.34 -29.62
N GLY A 152 0.68 9.35 -29.08
CA GLY A 152 0.12 10.23 -28.06
C GLY A 152 0.35 9.73 -26.63
N VAL A 153 1.30 8.82 -26.39
CA VAL A 153 1.71 8.39 -25.04
C VAL A 153 1.99 9.61 -24.16
N GLY A 154 1.42 9.61 -22.96
CA GLY A 154 1.53 10.73 -22.01
C GLY A 154 0.48 11.82 -22.23
N THR A 155 -0.42 11.68 -23.20
CA THR A 155 -1.59 12.53 -23.39
C THR A 155 -2.88 11.76 -23.13
N ASN A 156 -4.00 12.46 -23.08
CA ASN A 156 -5.32 11.87 -22.86
C ASN A 156 -6.00 11.35 -24.15
N VAL A 157 -5.28 11.29 -25.27
CA VAL A 157 -5.77 10.74 -26.55
C VAL A 157 -4.69 9.87 -27.18
N LEU A 158 -5.04 8.61 -27.40
CA LEU A 158 -4.17 7.61 -28.03
C LEU A 158 -4.73 7.26 -29.42
N THR A 159 -3.90 7.38 -30.45
CA THR A 159 -4.31 7.15 -31.83
C THR A 159 -3.48 6.05 -32.50
N ILE A 160 -4.08 5.33 -33.44
CA ILE A 160 -3.41 4.34 -34.28
C ILE A 160 -3.61 4.75 -35.74
N PRO A 161 -2.54 4.88 -36.55
CA PRO A 161 -2.71 5.11 -37.99
C PRO A 161 -3.54 4.00 -38.65
N ASN A 162 -4.47 4.34 -39.54
CA ASN A 162 -5.36 3.37 -40.23
C ASN A 162 -4.60 2.24 -40.93
N PHE A 163 -3.39 2.52 -41.41
CA PHE A 163 -2.54 1.49 -42.04
C PHE A 163 -2.15 0.41 -41.02
N GLU A 164 -1.79 0.78 -39.81
CA GLU A 164 -1.40 -0.16 -38.73
C GLU A 164 -2.61 -0.93 -38.22
N GLN A 165 -3.78 -0.31 -38.07
CA GLN A 165 -5.03 -1.00 -37.76
C GLN A 165 -5.34 -2.08 -38.78
N SER A 166 -5.21 -1.79 -40.08
CA SER A 166 -5.46 -2.77 -41.15
C SER A 166 -4.46 -3.93 -41.12
N LEU A 167 -3.21 -3.71 -40.74
CA LEU A 167 -2.21 -4.79 -40.54
C LEU A 167 -2.58 -5.70 -39.37
N LEU A 168 -3.04 -5.11 -38.25
CA LEU A 168 -3.48 -5.85 -37.05
C LEU A 168 -4.69 -6.76 -37.39
N GLN A 169 -5.65 -6.26 -38.14
CA GLN A 169 -6.84 -7.00 -38.55
C GLN A 169 -6.53 -8.12 -39.54
N ALA A 170 -5.54 -7.95 -40.46
CA ALA A 170 -5.10 -9.00 -41.36
C ALA A 170 -4.52 -10.22 -40.63
N ASN A 171 -4.04 -10.03 -39.38
CA ASN A 171 -3.44 -11.06 -38.54
C ASN A 171 -4.18 -11.22 -37.21
N ALA A 172 -5.50 -11.23 -37.20
CA ALA A 172 -6.34 -11.26 -36.02
C ALA A 172 -5.99 -12.37 -34.98
N ALA A 173 -5.40 -13.50 -35.45
CA ALA A 173 -4.88 -14.55 -34.58
C ALA A 173 -3.55 -14.17 -33.87
N GLN A 174 -2.93 -13.05 -34.21
CA GLN A 174 -1.59 -12.65 -33.80
C GLN A 174 -1.55 -11.22 -33.23
N ILE A 175 -2.68 -10.67 -32.79
CA ILE A 175 -2.74 -9.34 -32.19
C ILE A 175 -1.94 -9.28 -30.87
N GLY A 176 -1.65 -10.42 -30.25
CA GLY A 176 -0.84 -10.50 -29.04
C GLY A 176 0.63 -10.08 -29.16
N PRO A 177 1.39 -10.38 -30.24
CA PRO A 177 2.74 -9.86 -30.35
C PRO A 177 2.71 -8.40 -30.79
N VAL A 178 3.37 -7.55 -30.02
CA VAL A 178 3.65 -6.17 -30.40
C VAL A 178 4.28 -6.17 -31.78
N THR A 179 3.67 -5.47 -32.73
CA THR A 179 4.11 -5.46 -34.11
C THR A 179 5.49 -4.80 -34.27
N THR A 180 6.11 -4.98 -35.44
CA THR A 180 7.40 -4.33 -35.77
C THR A 180 7.31 -2.80 -35.79
N THR A 181 6.12 -2.22 -35.83
CA THR A 181 5.84 -0.79 -35.81
C THR A 181 5.74 -0.20 -34.41
N ALA A 182 5.64 -1.05 -33.37
CA ALA A 182 5.52 -0.59 -31.98
C ALA A 182 6.77 0.18 -31.54
N THR A 183 6.54 1.34 -30.95
CA THR A 183 7.58 2.25 -30.43
C THR A 183 7.81 2.04 -28.94
N PRO A 184 9.08 2.05 -28.47
CA PRO A 184 9.37 1.95 -27.05
C PRO A 184 8.96 3.24 -26.31
N PHE A 185 8.56 3.09 -25.05
CA PHE A 185 8.29 4.18 -24.13
C PHE A 185 8.54 3.74 -22.69
N ASP A 186 8.79 4.71 -21.81
CA ASP A 186 9.01 4.45 -20.39
C ASP A 186 7.70 4.38 -19.62
N VAL A 187 7.46 3.28 -18.92
CA VAL A 187 6.39 3.19 -17.93
C VAL A 187 6.97 3.61 -16.59
N SER A 188 6.74 4.84 -16.22
CA SER A 188 7.24 5.40 -14.97
C SER A 188 6.36 6.53 -14.47
N SER A 189 6.34 6.73 -13.16
CA SER A 189 5.77 7.92 -12.54
C SER A 189 6.68 8.42 -11.43
N ALA A 190 6.58 9.71 -11.12
CA ALA A 190 7.28 10.29 -10.00
C ALA A 190 6.28 11.00 -9.09
N ARG A 191 6.45 10.85 -7.78
CA ARG A 191 5.76 11.65 -6.77
C ARG A 191 6.73 12.65 -6.17
N LYS A 192 6.32 13.91 -6.13
CA LYS A 192 7.04 15.00 -5.50
C LYS A 192 6.20 15.53 -4.36
N TYR A 193 6.75 15.54 -3.17
CA TYR A 193 6.10 16.07 -1.98
C TYR A 193 6.85 17.32 -1.54
N SER A 194 6.12 18.40 -1.32
CA SER A 194 6.62 19.63 -0.69
C SER A 194 5.81 19.86 0.57
N THR A 195 6.47 19.90 1.72
CA THR A 195 5.80 20.16 2.99
C THR A 195 6.34 21.44 3.62
N GLY A 196 5.50 22.14 4.36
CA GLY A 196 5.91 23.28 5.14
C GLY A 196 4.97 23.51 6.31
N GLY A 197 5.48 24.03 7.41
CA GLY A 197 4.64 24.26 8.56
C GLY A 197 5.22 25.28 9.51
N VAL A 198 4.33 25.75 10.38
CA VAL A 198 4.64 26.69 11.45
C VAL A 198 3.93 26.26 12.74
N GLN A 199 4.67 26.22 13.83
CA GLN A 199 4.11 26.10 15.18
C GLN A 199 4.46 27.36 15.96
N TYR A 200 3.45 28.05 16.43
CA TYR A 200 3.56 29.24 17.25
C TYR A 200 3.08 28.95 18.68
N LEU A 201 3.94 29.16 19.65
CA LEU A 201 3.60 29.07 21.06
C LEU A 201 3.06 30.42 21.54
N ILE A 202 1.73 30.50 21.75
CA ILE A 202 1.06 31.71 22.26
C ILE A 202 1.46 31.93 23.71
N ASP A 203 1.50 30.85 24.47
CA ASP A 203 2.03 30.78 25.84
C ASP A 203 2.55 29.34 26.09
N PRO A 204 3.21 29.03 27.23
CA PRO A 204 3.76 27.70 27.50
C PRO A 204 2.74 26.54 27.47
N ASN A 205 1.46 26.82 27.50
CA ASN A 205 0.39 25.84 27.53
C ASN A 205 -0.52 25.92 26.31
N THR A 206 -0.24 26.82 25.36
CA THR A 206 -1.10 27.08 24.20
C THR A 206 -0.28 27.18 22.94
N SER A 207 -0.59 26.36 21.94
CA SER A 207 0.05 26.38 20.64
C SER A 207 -0.95 26.38 19.49
N LEU A 208 -0.54 27.00 18.39
CA LEU A 208 -1.18 26.93 17.08
C LEU A 208 -0.18 26.33 16.09
N THR A 209 -0.59 25.30 15.38
CA THR A 209 0.20 24.65 14.33
C THR A 209 -0.55 24.74 13.03
N VAL A 210 0.16 25.07 11.94
CA VAL A 210 -0.36 25.01 10.57
C VAL A 210 0.65 24.25 9.74
N ASP A 211 0.18 23.20 9.05
CA ASP A 211 0.93 22.38 8.12
C ASP A 211 0.30 22.46 6.75
N VAL A 212 1.14 22.49 5.72
CA VAL A 212 0.74 22.39 4.32
C VAL A 212 1.59 21.31 3.66
N GLU A 213 0.95 20.38 2.99
CA GLU A 213 1.60 19.42 2.11
C GLU A 213 1.06 19.55 0.70
N HIS A 214 1.95 19.57 -0.28
CA HIS A 214 1.61 19.54 -1.69
C HIS A 214 2.29 18.36 -2.36
N MET A 215 1.52 17.56 -3.10
CA MET A 215 1.98 16.40 -3.84
C MET A 215 1.67 16.55 -5.32
N ASP A 216 2.71 16.46 -6.15
CA ASP A 216 2.58 16.25 -7.60
C ASP A 216 2.88 14.79 -7.94
N ARG A 217 2.07 14.17 -8.77
CA ARG A 217 2.35 12.88 -9.37
C ARG A 217 2.17 12.94 -10.87
N SER A 218 3.26 12.74 -11.62
CA SER A 218 3.23 12.78 -13.09
C SER A 218 3.93 11.56 -13.69
N GLY A 219 3.51 11.17 -14.89
CA GLY A 219 4.10 10.07 -15.64
C GLY A 219 3.12 9.25 -16.46
N VAL A 220 3.48 8.01 -16.74
CA VAL A 220 2.66 7.04 -17.49
C VAL A 220 2.66 5.72 -16.74
N ILE A 221 1.46 5.14 -16.56
CA ILE A 221 1.27 3.82 -15.96
C ILE A 221 0.57 2.89 -16.93
N VAL A 222 0.66 1.58 -16.71
CA VAL A 222 -0.10 0.60 -17.49
C VAL A 222 -1.54 0.55 -16.99
N GLY A 223 -2.49 0.58 -17.91
CA GLY A 223 -3.89 0.33 -17.66
C GLY A 223 -4.50 -0.57 -18.72
N ALA A 224 -5.80 -0.76 -18.70
CA ALA A 224 -6.50 -1.58 -19.68
C ALA A 224 -7.86 -0.99 -20.04
N GLY A 225 -8.28 -1.24 -21.28
CA GLY A 225 -9.61 -0.97 -21.79
C GLY A 225 -10.18 -2.17 -22.54
N THR A 226 -11.48 -2.16 -22.83
CA THR A 226 -12.13 -3.23 -23.57
C THR A 226 -13.15 -2.67 -24.56
N PHE A 227 -13.32 -3.36 -25.70
CA PHE A 227 -14.31 -3.04 -26.72
C PHE A 227 -15.40 -4.10 -26.84
N GLY A 228 -15.36 -5.13 -26.05
CA GLY A 228 -16.33 -6.21 -26.07
C GLY A 228 -15.91 -7.34 -25.14
N PHE A 229 -16.67 -8.42 -25.16
CA PHE A 229 -16.49 -9.53 -24.23
C PHE A 229 -15.10 -10.20 -24.31
N SER A 230 -14.45 -10.18 -25.49
CA SER A 230 -13.17 -10.84 -25.72
C SER A 230 -12.11 -9.94 -26.37
N ALA A 231 -12.31 -8.63 -26.39
CA ALA A 231 -11.38 -7.68 -26.98
C ALA A 231 -10.89 -6.71 -25.90
N ALA A 232 -9.60 -6.73 -25.61
CA ALA A 232 -9.00 -5.90 -24.55
C ALA A 232 -7.64 -5.34 -24.97
N ASP A 233 -7.33 -4.14 -24.50
CA ASP A 233 -6.09 -3.42 -24.76
C ASP A 233 -5.40 -3.07 -23.44
N GLU A 234 -4.10 -3.33 -23.37
CA GLU A 234 -3.26 -2.62 -22.40
C GLU A 234 -2.95 -1.21 -22.93
N LEU A 235 -3.11 -0.22 -22.08
CA LEU A 235 -3.03 1.21 -22.45
C LEU A 235 -1.97 1.94 -21.62
N PRO A 236 -1.19 2.84 -22.24
CA PRO A 236 -0.34 3.78 -21.52
C PRO A 236 -1.21 4.92 -20.94
N ILE A 237 -1.62 4.81 -19.69
CA ILE A 237 -2.48 5.79 -19.02
C ILE A 237 -1.64 6.96 -18.52
N PRO A 238 -1.95 8.22 -18.91
CA PRO A 238 -1.29 9.39 -18.38
C PRO A 238 -1.69 9.63 -16.92
N VAL A 239 -0.74 10.05 -16.12
CA VAL A 239 -0.95 10.47 -14.73
C VAL A 239 -0.45 11.91 -14.60
N ASP A 240 -1.32 12.81 -14.14
CA ASP A 240 -0.96 14.20 -13.81
C ASP A 240 -1.88 14.67 -12.68
N HIS A 241 -1.50 14.29 -11.46
CA HIS A 241 -2.30 14.49 -10.25
C HIS A 241 -1.64 15.52 -9.36
N HIS A 242 -2.44 16.40 -8.79
CA HIS A 242 -2.02 17.36 -7.78
C HIS A 242 -2.89 17.20 -6.54
N GLN A 243 -2.27 17.20 -5.37
CA GLN A 243 -2.99 17.17 -4.10
C GLN A 243 -2.39 18.22 -3.16
N THR A 244 -3.25 19.00 -2.52
CA THR A 244 -2.83 19.95 -1.49
C THR A 244 -3.62 19.70 -0.24
N ASP A 245 -2.91 19.43 0.85
CA ASP A 245 -3.46 19.21 2.17
C ASP A 245 -3.06 20.37 3.09
N VAL A 246 -4.02 20.91 3.82
CA VAL A 246 -3.79 21.93 4.84
C VAL A 246 -4.35 21.42 6.15
N GLU A 247 -3.52 21.40 7.20
CA GLU A 247 -3.91 21.04 8.56
C GLU A 247 -3.64 22.22 9.50
N THR A 248 -4.63 22.53 10.35
CA THR A 248 -4.51 23.53 11.39
C THR A 248 -4.91 22.90 12.71
N GLU A 249 -4.05 22.96 13.71
CA GLU A 249 -4.32 22.45 15.07
C GLU A 249 -4.10 23.55 16.12
N PHE A 250 -5.08 23.75 16.97
CA PHE A 250 -4.99 24.51 18.18
C PHE A 250 -4.93 23.57 19.38
N GLU A 251 -3.92 23.70 20.23
CA GLU A 251 -3.77 22.91 21.44
C GLU A 251 -3.69 23.79 22.66
N ARG A 252 -4.39 23.42 23.76
CA ARG A 252 -4.32 24.09 25.05
C ARG A 252 -4.35 23.11 26.23
N THR A 253 -3.38 23.28 27.13
CA THR A 253 -3.33 22.55 28.42
C THR A 253 -3.85 23.43 29.56
N ILE A 254 -4.83 22.95 30.33
CA ILE A 254 -5.41 23.63 31.47
C ILE A 254 -5.39 22.68 32.68
N GLY A 255 -4.38 22.76 33.53
CA GLY A 255 -4.22 21.85 34.65
C GLY A 255 -4.08 20.40 34.22
N SER A 256 -5.06 19.54 34.52
CA SER A 256 -5.07 18.13 34.09
C SER A 256 -5.74 17.89 32.72
N TRP A 257 -6.26 18.94 32.09
CA TRP A 257 -6.97 18.86 30.82
C TRP A 257 -6.08 19.26 29.66
N LEU A 258 -6.15 18.49 28.59
CA LEU A 258 -5.60 18.81 27.27
C LEU A 258 -6.76 18.93 26.27
N LEU A 259 -6.87 20.08 25.64
CA LEU A 259 -7.90 20.41 24.66
C LEU A 259 -7.22 20.58 23.29
N ARG A 260 -7.80 20.01 22.24
CA ARG A 260 -7.37 20.20 20.86
C ARG A 260 -8.57 20.50 19.98
N ALA A 261 -8.38 21.39 19.02
CA ALA A 261 -9.31 21.66 17.93
C ALA A 261 -8.51 21.66 16.63
N GLY A 262 -9.00 20.94 15.64
CA GLY A 262 -8.31 20.77 14.36
C GLY A 262 -9.24 21.03 13.19
N TYR A 263 -8.67 21.53 12.10
CA TYR A 263 -9.28 21.62 10.79
C TYR A 263 -8.31 21.10 9.75
N THR A 264 -8.78 20.18 8.91
CA THR A 264 -8.01 19.62 7.78
C THR A 264 -8.82 19.81 6.51
N SER A 265 -8.14 20.20 5.45
CA SER A 265 -8.73 20.24 4.10
C SER A 265 -7.77 19.64 3.08
N SER A 266 -8.32 18.95 2.08
CA SER A 266 -7.59 18.27 1.01
C SER A 266 -8.24 18.58 -0.32
N TRP A 267 -7.47 19.09 -1.27
CA TRP A 267 -7.86 19.32 -2.66
C TRP A 267 -7.08 18.38 -3.56
N PHE A 268 -7.78 17.56 -4.29
CA PHE A 268 -7.21 16.70 -5.32
C PHE A 268 -7.69 17.16 -6.70
N THR A 269 -6.77 17.32 -7.64
CA THR A 269 -7.06 17.63 -9.05
C THR A 269 -6.29 16.69 -9.97
N ASN A 270 -6.89 16.39 -11.13
CA ASN A 270 -6.30 15.56 -12.17
C ASN A 270 -6.43 16.28 -13.52
N ASP A 271 -5.29 16.65 -14.10
CA ASP A 271 -5.27 17.35 -15.39
C ASP A 271 -5.77 16.48 -16.56
N ASN A 272 -5.75 15.14 -16.37
CA ASN A 272 -6.30 14.17 -17.30
C ASN A 272 -7.56 13.51 -16.72
N GLN A 273 -8.72 14.07 -16.97
CA GLN A 273 -10.00 13.55 -16.42
C GLN A 273 -10.59 12.40 -17.24
N SER A 274 -10.10 12.16 -18.45
CA SER A 274 -10.52 11.03 -19.30
C SER A 274 -9.39 10.60 -20.22
N LEU A 275 -9.45 9.36 -20.70
CA LEU A 275 -8.60 8.82 -21.74
C LEU A 275 -9.49 8.32 -22.88
N ALA A 276 -9.16 8.71 -24.10
CA ALA A 276 -9.76 8.17 -25.32
C ALA A 276 -8.68 7.43 -26.13
N TRP A 277 -9.04 6.31 -26.76
CA TRP A 277 -8.08 5.56 -27.59
C TRP A 277 -8.76 4.91 -28.79
N ASP A 278 -8.01 4.84 -29.91
CA ASP A 278 -8.48 4.18 -31.12
C ASP A 278 -8.64 2.67 -30.89
N ASN A 279 -9.71 2.11 -31.44
CA ASN A 279 -9.98 0.68 -31.40
C ASN A 279 -9.04 -0.08 -32.36
N PRO A 280 -8.10 -0.94 -31.88
CA PRO A 280 -7.20 -1.65 -32.76
C PRO A 280 -7.88 -2.79 -33.52
N TYR A 281 -9.11 -3.15 -33.16
CA TYR A 281 -9.88 -4.25 -33.77
C TYR A 281 -10.77 -3.78 -34.93
N GLN A 282 -10.82 -2.48 -35.19
CA GLN A 282 -11.50 -1.91 -36.34
C GLN A 282 -10.48 -1.57 -37.45
N LEU A 283 -10.89 -1.71 -38.72
CA LEU A 283 -10.01 -1.42 -39.86
C LEU A 283 -9.73 0.08 -40.03
N THR A 284 -10.63 0.90 -39.62
CA THR A 284 -10.56 2.36 -39.72
C THR A 284 -11.31 3.02 -38.56
N ASN A 285 -10.98 4.27 -38.27
CA ASN A 285 -11.65 5.07 -37.26
C ASN A 285 -13.00 5.63 -37.77
N THR A 286 -13.95 4.72 -38.01
CA THR A 286 -15.30 5.08 -38.44
C THR A 286 -16.23 5.23 -37.24
N PRO A 287 -16.81 6.41 -36.97
CA PRO A 287 -17.59 6.69 -35.75
C PRO A 287 -18.78 5.77 -35.51
N THR A 288 -19.29 5.08 -36.51
CA THR A 288 -20.43 4.16 -36.42
C THR A 288 -20.05 2.70 -36.15
N LEU A 289 -18.77 2.42 -35.88
CA LEU A 289 -18.25 1.06 -35.70
C LEU A 289 -17.55 0.84 -34.36
N GLY A 290 -17.82 1.67 -33.34
CA GLY A 290 -17.09 1.59 -32.07
C GLY A 290 -15.59 1.85 -32.28
N ALA A 291 -15.27 2.88 -33.03
CA ALA A 291 -13.90 3.19 -33.49
C ALA A 291 -13.01 3.72 -32.35
N VAL A 292 -13.59 4.25 -31.29
CA VAL A 292 -12.88 4.91 -30.20
C VAL A 292 -13.43 4.42 -28.86
N GLY A 293 -12.55 3.94 -28.00
CA GLY A 293 -12.84 3.68 -26.57
C GLY A 293 -12.68 4.94 -25.74
N GLN A 294 -13.39 5.03 -24.64
CA GLN A 294 -13.28 6.13 -23.68
C GLN A 294 -13.46 5.63 -22.24
N MET A 295 -12.64 6.15 -21.33
CA MET A 295 -12.80 5.91 -19.90
C MET A 295 -12.62 7.18 -19.10
N ALA A 296 -13.33 7.29 -17.98
CA ALA A 296 -13.05 8.32 -16.98
C ALA A 296 -11.79 7.96 -16.18
N LEU A 297 -10.99 8.96 -15.88
CA LEU A 297 -9.87 8.87 -14.95
C LEU A 297 -10.28 9.45 -13.59
N ALA A 298 -9.36 9.48 -12.62
CA ALA A 298 -9.67 9.96 -11.26
C ALA A 298 -10.28 11.38 -11.29
N PRO A 299 -11.46 11.59 -10.70
CA PRO A 299 -12.11 12.89 -10.69
C PRO A 299 -11.46 13.86 -9.69
N ASP A 300 -11.65 15.16 -9.91
CA ASP A 300 -11.31 16.19 -8.92
C ASP A 300 -12.17 16.01 -7.66
N SER A 301 -11.59 16.23 -6.50
CA SER A 301 -12.32 16.10 -5.25
C SER A 301 -11.85 17.06 -4.16
N PHE A 302 -12.75 17.43 -3.27
CA PHE A 302 -12.46 18.25 -2.11
C PHE A 302 -12.96 17.58 -0.84
N MET A 303 -12.09 17.46 0.15
CA MET A 303 -12.42 16.96 1.47
C MET A 303 -12.10 18.00 2.54
N GLN A 304 -12.95 18.10 3.56
CA GLN A 304 -12.68 18.88 4.74
C GLN A 304 -13.16 18.17 6.00
N THR A 305 -12.44 18.38 7.10
CA THR A 305 -12.74 17.75 8.40
C THR A 305 -12.50 18.73 9.53
N VAL A 306 -13.47 18.85 10.42
CA VAL A 306 -13.33 19.55 11.71
C VAL A 306 -13.20 18.48 12.80
N SER A 307 -12.24 18.64 13.69
CA SER A 307 -11.99 17.70 14.77
C SER A 307 -11.86 18.40 16.13
N GLY A 308 -12.20 17.66 17.18
CA GLY A 308 -11.99 18.08 18.56
C GLY A 308 -11.53 16.92 19.42
N ALA A 309 -10.62 17.18 20.35
CA ALA A 309 -10.15 16.17 21.30
C ALA A 309 -10.02 16.77 22.71
N VAL A 310 -10.40 15.95 23.68
CA VAL A 310 -10.26 16.26 25.11
C VAL A 310 -9.57 15.09 25.79
N SER A 311 -8.53 15.38 26.56
CA SER A 311 -7.87 14.37 27.40
C SER A 311 -7.76 14.91 28.84
N VAL A 312 -8.13 14.07 29.80
CA VAL A 312 -8.07 14.44 31.23
C VAL A 312 -7.33 13.37 32.03
N LYS A 313 -6.43 13.83 32.91
CA LYS A 313 -5.77 13.00 33.92
C LYS A 313 -6.61 12.97 35.18
N LEU A 314 -6.96 11.77 35.63
CA LEU A 314 -7.79 11.49 36.81
C LEU A 314 -6.95 10.77 37.89
N PRO A 315 -7.43 10.63 39.14
CA PRO A 315 -6.78 9.81 40.15
C PRO A 315 -6.53 8.37 39.72
N MET A 316 -5.72 7.61 40.44
CA MET A 316 -5.36 6.18 40.17
C MET A 316 -4.66 5.97 38.83
N HIS A 317 -3.82 6.93 38.43
CA HIS A 317 -3.15 6.93 37.11
C HIS A 317 -4.13 6.66 35.93
N THR A 318 -5.33 7.22 36.06
CA THR A 318 -6.39 7.11 35.10
C THR A 318 -6.31 8.24 34.06
N ARG A 319 -6.55 7.94 32.82
CA ARG A 319 -6.68 8.92 31.74
C ARG A 319 -7.92 8.62 30.91
N LEU A 320 -8.70 9.62 30.65
CA LEU A 320 -9.80 9.56 29.69
C LEU A 320 -9.46 10.49 28.53
N THR A 321 -9.54 9.97 27.33
CA THR A 321 -9.37 10.73 26.08
C THR A 321 -10.58 10.51 25.19
N SER A 322 -11.15 11.58 24.67
CA SER A 322 -12.24 11.53 23.68
C SER A 322 -11.88 12.39 22.48
N THR A 323 -12.13 11.86 21.28
CA THR A 323 -11.96 12.59 20.02
C THR A 323 -13.23 12.46 19.19
N VAL A 324 -13.59 13.53 18.48
CA VAL A 324 -14.68 13.56 17.49
C VAL A 324 -14.17 14.26 16.24
N ALA A 325 -14.52 13.75 15.07
CA ALA A 325 -14.22 14.36 13.78
C ALA A 325 -15.46 14.29 12.87
N LEU A 326 -15.74 15.38 12.19
CA LEU A 326 -16.84 15.52 11.21
C LEU A 326 -16.26 16.00 9.89
N GLY A 327 -16.48 15.23 8.84
CA GLY A 327 -15.94 15.53 7.52
C GLY A 327 -16.98 15.56 6.42
N SER A 328 -16.63 16.20 5.32
CA SER A 328 -17.36 16.15 4.07
C SER A 328 -16.41 15.93 2.90
N LEU A 329 -16.84 15.13 1.93
CA LEU A 329 -16.17 14.86 0.67
C LEU A 329 -17.11 15.24 -0.45
N THR A 330 -16.64 16.03 -1.41
CA THR A 330 -17.44 16.48 -2.55
C THR A 330 -16.68 16.27 -3.86
N ASP A 331 -17.42 15.92 -4.89
CA ASP A 331 -16.98 15.82 -6.28
C ASP A 331 -18.11 16.31 -7.20
N ASN A 332 -17.76 17.04 -8.25
CA ASN A 332 -18.74 17.53 -9.24
C ASN A 332 -18.18 17.42 -10.66
N THR A 333 -17.61 16.28 -10.98
CA THR A 333 -17.02 16.01 -12.30
C THR A 333 -18.09 15.81 -13.36
N THR A 334 -17.86 16.32 -14.57
CA THR A 334 -18.73 16.08 -15.73
C THR A 334 -18.70 14.60 -16.10
N LEU A 335 -19.89 13.99 -16.25
CA LEU A 335 -20.03 12.60 -16.68
C LEU A 335 -19.73 12.48 -18.18
N LEU A 336 -18.99 11.45 -18.54
CA LEU A 336 -18.74 11.11 -19.94
C LEU A 336 -20.02 10.53 -20.59
N PRO A 337 -20.20 10.68 -21.93
CA PRO A 337 -21.23 9.93 -22.62
C PRO A 337 -20.97 8.42 -22.51
N GLU A 338 -22.01 7.60 -22.48
CA GLU A 338 -21.89 6.15 -22.39
C GLU A 338 -21.11 5.52 -23.54
N THR A 339 -21.24 6.12 -24.73
CA THR A 339 -20.55 5.66 -25.93
C THR A 339 -20.20 6.83 -26.84
N THR A 340 -19.12 6.68 -27.60
CA THR A 340 -18.75 7.53 -28.73
C THR A 340 -19.28 6.99 -30.06
N ASN A 341 -19.91 5.79 -30.07
CA ASN A 341 -20.43 5.14 -31.27
C ASN A 341 -21.75 5.79 -31.72
N THR A 342 -21.69 6.51 -32.84
CA THR A 342 -22.82 7.26 -33.38
C THR A 342 -23.93 6.39 -34.01
N ALA A 343 -23.71 5.08 -34.14
CA ALA A 343 -24.73 4.10 -34.57
C ALA A 343 -25.66 3.66 -33.43
N LEU A 344 -25.25 3.89 -32.19
CA LEU A 344 -26.02 3.49 -31.01
C LEU A 344 -26.94 4.63 -30.53
N PRO A 345 -28.04 4.31 -29.86
CA PRO A 345 -28.89 5.32 -29.23
C PRO A 345 -28.12 6.11 -28.17
N THR A 346 -28.44 7.38 -28.03
CA THR A 346 -27.87 8.23 -26.97
C THR A 346 -28.61 7.94 -25.66
N PHE A 347 -28.03 7.07 -24.85
CA PHE A 347 -28.47 6.85 -23.47
C PHE A 347 -27.71 7.77 -22.53
N HIS A 348 -28.32 8.16 -21.44
CA HIS A 348 -27.68 9.03 -20.45
C HIS A 348 -28.34 8.85 -19.08
N LEU A 349 -27.64 9.27 -18.04
CA LEU A 349 -28.21 9.46 -16.72
C LEU A 349 -29.12 10.71 -16.71
N ASP A 350 -30.01 10.82 -15.72
CA ASP A 350 -30.88 11.98 -15.52
C ASP A 350 -30.11 13.26 -15.07
N ARG A 351 -28.78 13.23 -15.11
CA ARG A 351 -27.89 14.32 -14.78
C ARG A 351 -26.62 14.32 -15.66
N THR A 352 -25.88 15.43 -15.61
CA THR A 352 -24.65 15.65 -16.41
C THR A 352 -23.38 15.69 -15.59
N THR A 353 -23.49 15.72 -14.26
CA THR A 353 -22.33 15.75 -13.32
C THR A 353 -22.50 14.71 -12.22
N SER A 354 -21.42 14.34 -11.55
CA SER A 354 -21.38 13.34 -10.51
C SER A 354 -22.19 13.74 -9.26
N GLU A 355 -22.17 15.03 -8.89
CA GLU A 355 -22.80 15.57 -7.69
C GLU A 355 -22.44 14.77 -6.40
N GLY A 356 -21.20 14.28 -6.32
CA GLY A 356 -20.73 13.46 -5.22
C GLY A 356 -20.80 14.19 -3.87
N ASP A 357 -21.48 13.62 -2.87
CA ASP A 357 -21.57 14.13 -1.50
C ASP A 357 -21.39 12.97 -0.50
N GLY A 358 -20.21 12.90 0.11
CA GLY A 358 -19.89 11.98 1.19
C GLY A 358 -19.79 12.73 2.52
N ARG A 359 -20.28 12.12 3.60
CA ARG A 359 -20.15 12.65 4.96
C ARG A 359 -19.47 11.62 5.84
N THR A 360 -18.52 12.07 6.67
CA THR A 360 -17.85 11.22 7.64
C THR A 360 -18.11 11.71 9.06
N THR A 361 -18.36 10.76 9.96
CA THR A 361 -18.39 11.00 11.40
C THR A 361 -17.50 9.97 12.08
N ALA A 362 -16.52 10.43 12.83
CA ALA A 362 -15.64 9.55 13.59
C ALA A 362 -15.63 9.95 15.06
N GLY A 363 -15.69 8.96 15.94
CA GLY A 363 -15.62 9.14 17.38
C GLY A 363 -14.71 8.10 18.02
N ASN A 364 -13.93 8.51 19.03
CA ASN A 364 -13.09 7.59 19.77
C ASN A 364 -13.04 8.01 21.24
N VAL A 365 -13.27 7.05 22.14
CA VAL A 365 -13.16 7.24 23.59
C VAL A 365 -12.20 6.19 24.13
N ILE A 366 -11.15 6.63 24.80
CA ILE A 366 -10.12 5.76 25.39
C ILE A 366 -10.08 6.03 26.89
N PHE A 367 -10.30 4.98 27.66
CA PHE A 367 -10.13 4.97 29.10
C PHE A 367 -8.97 4.04 29.46
N THR A 368 -7.95 4.58 30.12
CA THR A 368 -6.83 3.80 30.64
C THR A 368 -6.72 4.04 32.14
N SER A 369 -6.50 2.98 32.90
CA SER A 369 -6.40 3.09 34.36
C SER A 369 -5.40 2.08 34.93
N ARG A 370 -4.69 2.50 35.95
CA ARG A 370 -3.83 1.63 36.75
C ARG A 370 -4.21 1.76 38.22
N PRO A 371 -5.37 1.17 38.62
CA PRO A 371 -5.95 1.36 39.96
C PRO A 371 -5.04 0.80 41.06
N VAL A 372 -4.28 -0.22 40.76
CA VAL A 372 -3.21 -0.76 41.64
C VAL A 372 -1.98 -1.07 40.78
N ARG A 373 -0.80 -1.16 41.40
CA ARG A 373 0.47 -1.34 40.67
C ARG A 373 0.50 -2.58 39.78
N ALA A 374 -0.23 -3.63 40.18
CA ALA A 374 -0.25 -4.89 39.47
C ALA A 374 -1.34 -4.99 38.38
N LEU A 375 -2.27 -4.05 38.28
CA LEU A 375 -3.40 -4.14 37.35
C LEU A 375 -3.47 -2.92 36.44
N SER A 376 -3.44 -3.15 35.13
CA SER A 376 -3.74 -2.18 34.10
C SER A 376 -5.04 -2.56 33.40
N VAL A 377 -5.90 -1.58 33.14
CA VAL A 377 -7.19 -1.75 32.45
C VAL A 377 -7.27 -0.71 31.35
N ASP A 378 -7.64 -1.15 30.16
CA ASP A 378 -7.85 -0.31 28.99
C ASP A 378 -9.22 -0.62 28.40
N VAL A 379 -10.01 0.42 28.12
CA VAL A 379 -11.28 0.31 27.41
C VAL A 379 -11.28 1.35 26.31
N ARG A 380 -11.63 0.92 25.10
CA ARG A 380 -11.73 1.78 23.94
C ARG A 380 -13.07 1.57 23.25
N TYR A 381 -13.74 2.66 22.90
CA TYR A 381 -14.86 2.70 22.00
C TYR A 381 -14.50 3.51 20.77
N ARG A 382 -14.79 2.97 19.57
CA ARG A 382 -14.62 3.64 18.29
C ARG A 382 -15.93 3.60 17.52
N TYR A 383 -16.25 4.72 16.92
CA TYR A 383 -17.35 4.85 15.97
C TYR A 383 -16.83 5.48 14.69
N TYR A 384 -17.23 4.94 13.57
CA TYR A 384 -16.98 5.52 12.25
C TYR A 384 -18.22 5.34 11.40
N ASP A 385 -18.59 6.41 10.70
CA ASP A 385 -19.69 6.43 9.74
C ASP A 385 -19.25 7.19 8.51
N PHE A 386 -19.40 6.55 7.35
CA PHE A 386 -19.32 7.18 6.04
C PHE A 386 -20.68 7.06 5.39
N ALA A 387 -21.39 8.17 5.24
CA ALA A 387 -22.67 8.26 4.58
C ALA A 387 -22.48 8.83 3.17
N ASP A 388 -22.71 8.01 2.16
CA ASP A 388 -22.84 8.46 0.78
C ASP A 388 -24.22 9.11 0.60
N ARG A 389 -24.21 10.41 0.33
CA ARG A 389 -25.41 11.24 0.11
C ARG A 389 -25.54 11.69 -1.34
N THR A 390 -24.65 11.18 -2.20
CA THR A 390 -24.75 11.43 -3.64
C THR A 390 -26.17 11.15 -4.11
N PRO A 391 -26.86 12.11 -4.76
CA PRO A 391 -28.20 11.89 -5.24
C PRO A 391 -28.26 10.67 -6.18
N ILE A 392 -29.22 9.80 -5.97
CA ILE A 392 -29.42 8.63 -6.83
C ILE A 392 -29.79 9.11 -8.23
N ALA A 393 -29.03 8.66 -9.23
CA ALA A 393 -29.30 8.92 -10.64
C ALA A 393 -29.98 7.71 -11.27
N THR A 394 -30.79 7.96 -12.28
CA THR A 394 -31.51 6.92 -13.02
C THR A 394 -31.06 6.90 -14.46
N GLN A 395 -30.79 5.69 -14.98
CA GLN A 395 -30.51 5.49 -16.40
C GLN A 395 -31.75 5.69 -17.23
N LEU A 396 -31.67 6.53 -18.27
CA LEU A 396 -32.79 6.86 -19.13
C LEU A 396 -32.74 6.07 -20.45
N GLY A 397 -33.72 5.19 -20.65
CA GLY A 397 -33.97 4.51 -21.91
C GLY A 397 -33.19 3.21 -22.14
N GLY A 398 -32.00 3.07 -21.59
CA GLY A 398 -31.14 1.90 -21.76
C GLY A 398 -29.68 2.20 -21.44
N ARG A 399 -28.84 1.23 -21.65
CA ARG A 399 -27.37 1.38 -21.59
C ARG A 399 -26.70 0.69 -22.76
N VAL A 400 -25.50 1.13 -23.09
CA VAL A 400 -24.62 0.42 -24.02
C VAL A 400 -23.86 -0.66 -23.24
N GLU A 401 -23.92 -1.90 -23.71
CA GLU A 401 -23.14 -2.99 -23.13
C GLU A 401 -21.82 -3.18 -23.85
N TYR A 402 -21.86 -3.23 -25.20
CA TYR A 402 -20.68 -3.36 -26.04
C TYR A 402 -20.78 -2.50 -27.29
N ASP A 403 -19.96 -1.48 -27.40
CA ASP A 403 -19.96 -0.53 -28.52
C ASP A 403 -19.70 -1.18 -29.85
N SER A 404 -18.71 -2.07 -29.92
CA SER A 404 -18.23 -2.67 -31.17
C SER A 404 -19.19 -3.71 -31.75
N THR A 405 -20.07 -4.28 -30.94
CA THR A 405 -21.07 -5.26 -31.37
C THR A 405 -22.47 -4.68 -31.45
N LEU A 406 -22.63 -3.38 -31.21
CA LEU A 406 -23.91 -2.66 -31.19
C LEU A 406 -24.87 -3.22 -30.15
N GLU A 407 -24.37 -3.75 -29.06
CA GLU A 407 -25.18 -4.34 -28.01
C GLU A 407 -25.65 -3.28 -27.02
N VAL A 408 -26.96 -3.26 -26.82
CA VAL A 408 -27.64 -2.38 -25.87
C VAL A 408 -28.58 -3.19 -25.00
N ALA A 409 -28.66 -2.87 -23.72
CA ALA A 409 -29.64 -3.43 -22.82
C ALA A 409 -30.76 -2.40 -22.58
N PRO A 410 -32.05 -2.77 -22.78
CA PRO A 410 -33.14 -1.91 -22.37
C PRO A 410 -33.22 -1.92 -20.84
N LEU A 411 -32.95 -0.78 -20.22
CA LEU A 411 -33.08 -0.58 -18.79
C LEU A 411 -34.14 0.47 -18.52
N THR A 412 -35.13 0.12 -17.75
CA THR A 412 -36.07 1.10 -17.23
C THR A 412 -35.86 1.20 -15.73
N GLY A 413 -35.34 2.35 -15.30
CA GLY A 413 -35.30 2.69 -13.88
C GLY A 413 -34.21 2.04 -13.04
N ASN A 414 -33.08 1.61 -13.62
CA ASN A 414 -31.93 1.16 -12.84
C ASN A 414 -31.25 2.37 -12.19
N PRO A 415 -31.37 2.55 -10.87
CA PRO A 415 -30.70 3.64 -10.18
C PRO A 415 -29.23 3.33 -9.95
N THR A 416 -28.42 4.39 -9.78
CA THR A 416 -27.08 4.26 -9.22
C THR A 416 -27.15 3.81 -7.75
N ALA A 417 -26.15 3.08 -7.29
CA ALA A 417 -26.10 2.60 -5.92
C ALA A 417 -25.24 3.52 -5.05
N GLN A 418 -25.76 3.88 -3.88
CA GLN A 418 -25.00 4.56 -2.83
C GLN A 418 -24.23 3.54 -2.00
N PHE A 419 -22.97 3.86 -1.67
CA PHE A 419 -22.16 3.04 -0.77
C PHE A 419 -21.95 3.78 0.55
N SER A 420 -22.53 3.23 1.62
CA SER A 420 -22.33 3.74 2.98
C SER A 420 -21.83 2.63 3.90
N LEU A 421 -21.07 3.02 4.91
CA LEU A 421 -20.47 2.13 5.90
C LEU A 421 -20.59 2.77 7.28
N ALA A 422 -21.15 2.07 8.25
CA ALA A 422 -21.04 2.44 9.65
C ALA A 422 -20.42 1.29 10.45
N SER A 423 -19.50 1.61 11.35
CA SER A 423 -18.82 0.63 12.21
C SER A 423 -18.70 1.16 13.63
N GLN A 424 -18.92 0.31 14.61
CA GLN A 424 -18.66 0.57 16.01
C GLN A 424 -17.87 -0.58 16.62
N THR A 425 -16.80 -0.23 17.33
CA THR A 425 -15.91 -1.22 17.96
C THR A 425 -15.79 -0.92 19.45
N VAL A 426 -15.94 -1.93 20.27
CA VAL A 426 -15.63 -1.90 21.70
C VAL A 426 -14.48 -2.84 21.96
N ASP A 427 -13.39 -2.33 22.52
CA ASP A 427 -12.26 -3.14 22.98
C ASP A 427 -12.12 -2.96 24.50
N ALA A 428 -11.99 -4.05 25.25
CA ALA A 428 -11.72 -4.02 26.67
C ALA A 428 -10.60 -5.00 27.00
N SER A 429 -9.60 -4.55 27.74
CA SER A 429 -8.47 -5.39 28.16
C SER A 429 -8.06 -5.15 29.61
N ALA A 430 -7.54 -6.18 30.23
CA ALA A 430 -6.94 -6.13 31.56
C ALA A 430 -5.63 -6.91 31.55
N THR A 431 -4.58 -6.35 32.16
CA THR A 431 -3.28 -6.98 32.30
C THR A 431 -2.87 -7.00 33.76
N VAL A 432 -2.48 -8.19 34.26
CA VAL A 432 -2.00 -8.38 35.64
C VAL A 432 -0.49 -8.63 35.60
N ASP A 433 0.26 -7.77 36.25
CA ASP A 433 1.71 -7.91 36.44
C ASP A 433 2.01 -8.70 37.73
N LEU A 434 2.60 -9.86 37.55
CA LEU A 434 2.99 -10.81 38.62
C LEU A 434 4.49 -10.74 38.96
N ARG A 435 5.16 -9.62 38.65
CA ARG A 435 6.59 -9.31 38.85
C ARG A 435 7.54 -9.95 37.81
N MET A 436 7.41 -11.25 37.53
CA MET A 436 8.26 -11.95 36.56
C MET A 436 7.53 -12.18 35.27
N VAL A 437 6.21 -12.14 35.28
CA VAL A 437 5.34 -12.32 34.13
C VAL A 437 4.16 -11.37 34.21
N ALA A 438 3.69 -10.91 33.08
CA ALA A 438 2.42 -10.23 32.94
C ALA A 438 1.48 -11.11 32.08
N VAL A 439 0.23 -11.21 32.51
CA VAL A 439 -0.81 -11.92 31.80
C VAL A 439 -1.93 -10.97 31.48
N GLY A 440 -2.29 -10.90 30.21
CA GLY A 440 -3.38 -10.04 29.71
C GLY A 440 -4.53 -10.87 29.15
N ALA A 441 -5.74 -10.35 29.31
CA ALA A 441 -6.93 -10.83 28.61
C ALA A 441 -7.64 -9.64 27.98
N ALA A 442 -8.17 -9.84 26.77
CA ALA A 442 -8.92 -8.80 26.06
C ALA A 442 -10.13 -9.42 25.34
N TYR A 443 -11.15 -8.60 25.21
CA TYR A 443 -12.32 -8.88 24.38
C TYR A 443 -12.56 -7.69 23.46
N SER A 444 -12.88 -7.98 22.20
CA SER A 444 -13.26 -7.00 21.18
C SER A 444 -14.58 -7.40 20.52
N ARG A 445 -15.42 -6.41 20.27
CA ARG A 445 -16.60 -6.56 19.43
C ARG A 445 -16.65 -5.45 18.40
N ASP A 446 -16.72 -5.84 17.14
CA ASP A 446 -16.97 -4.95 16.01
C ASP A 446 -18.36 -5.24 15.42
N ASP A 447 -19.13 -4.20 15.21
CA ASP A 447 -20.48 -4.25 14.62
C ASP A 447 -20.50 -3.26 13.45
N SER A 448 -20.61 -3.79 12.23
CA SER A 448 -20.52 -3.01 10.99
C SER A 448 -21.76 -3.20 10.12
N THR A 449 -22.23 -2.11 9.51
CA THR A 449 -23.33 -2.12 8.54
C THR A 449 -22.89 -1.52 7.22
N TYR A 450 -23.43 -2.05 6.13
CA TYR A 450 -23.06 -1.67 4.77
C TYR A 450 -24.30 -1.45 3.92
N THR A 451 -24.19 -0.58 2.90
CA THR A 451 -25.12 -0.55 1.78
C THR A 451 -24.46 -1.13 0.54
N SER A 452 -25.25 -1.64 -0.41
CA SER A 452 -24.74 -2.14 -1.71
C SER A 452 -23.66 -3.22 -1.59
N ARG A 453 -23.79 -4.11 -0.59
CA ARG A 453 -22.95 -5.29 -0.36
C ARG A 453 -23.81 -6.54 -0.21
N LEU A 454 -23.23 -7.72 -0.51
CA LEU A 454 -23.92 -9.02 -0.36
C LEU A 454 -24.43 -9.27 1.07
N PHE A 455 -23.72 -8.77 2.07
CA PHE A 455 -24.19 -8.71 3.45
C PHE A 455 -24.46 -7.26 3.83
N GLN A 456 -25.61 -7.00 4.45
CA GLN A 456 -25.98 -5.66 4.94
C GLN A 456 -25.23 -5.29 6.22
N GLY A 457 -24.59 -6.25 6.86
CA GLY A 457 -23.77 -6.02 8.04
C GLY A 457 -22.94 -7.22 8.44
N SER A 458 -22.08 -7.04 9.41
CA SER A 458 -21.33 -8.12 10.05
C SER A 458 -21.05 -7.80 11.51
N VAL A 459 -21.01 -8.84 12.35
CA VAL A 459 -20.57 -8.75 13.74
C VAL A 459 -19.37 -9.65 13.94
N THR A 460 -18.27 -9.07 14.44
CA THR A 460 -17.06 -9.82 14.82
C THR A 460 -16.87 -9.75 16.33
N ASN A 461 -16.71 -10.90 16.97
CA ASN A 461 -16.32 -11.01 18.38
C ASN A 461 -14.94 -11.66 18.45
N ALA A 462 -14.04 -11.12 19.25
CA ALA A 462 -12.69 -11.67 19.44
C ALA A 462 -12.32 -11.75 20.92
N GLY A 463 -11.70 -12.86 21.30
CA GLY A 463 -11.08 -13.07 22.62
C GLY A 463 -9.58 -13.24 22.47
N ARG A 464 -8.79 -12.54 23.27
CA ARG A 464 -7.32 -12.59 23.22
C ARG A 464 -6.73 -12.79 24.59
N VAL A 465 -5.67 -13.60 24.63
CA VAL A 465 -4.81 -13.80 25.82
C VAL A 465 -3.38 -13.48 25.44
N THR A 466 -2.67 -12.76 26.30
CA THR A 466 -1.27 -12.41 26.15
C THR A 466 -0.46 -12.86 27.37
N PHE A 467 0.79 -13.17 27.14
CA PHE A 467 1.76 -13.53 28.16
C PHE A 467 3.08 -12.84 27.86
N ASP A 468 3.64 -12.14 28.85
CA ASP A 468 4.90 -11.40 28.75
C ASP A 468 5.80 -11.71 29.95
N THR A 469 7.10 -11.88 29.73
CA THR A 469 8.07 -11.85 30.82
C THR A 469 8.48 -10.42 31.13
N THR A 470 8.47 -10.03 32.41
CA THR A 470 8.71 -8.64 32.85
C THR A 470 9.91 -8.49 33.79
N GLY A 471 10.38 -9.57 34.40
CA GLY A 471 11.40 -9.52 35.45
C GLY A 471 12.67 -10.30 35.17
N LEU A 472 12.83 -10.87 33.97
CA LEU A 472 14.00 -11.68 33.58
C LEU A 472 14.95 -10.88 32.71
N SER A 473 16.16 -10.64 33.17
CA SER A 473 17.15 -9.86 32.39
C SER A 473 17.76 -10.63 31.20
N TRP A 474 17.68 -11.94 31.22
CA TRP A 474 18.26 -12.85 30.22
C TRP A 474 17.25 -13.37 29.20
N LEU A 475 15.94 -13.24 29.49
CA LEU A 475 14.84 -13.74 28.64
C LEU A 475 13.74 -12.68 28.52
N VAL A 476 13.42 -12.29 27.29
CA VAL A 476 12.18 -11.60 26.94
C VAL A 476 11.35 -12.60 26.14
N LEU A 477 10.19 -12.97 26.67
CA LEU A 477 9.24 -13.85 26.01
C LEU A 477 7.90 -13.15 25.92
N HIS A 478 7.35 -13.06 24.71
CA HIS A 478 6.00 -12.56 24.44
C HIS A 478 5.21 -13.66 23.73
N GLY A 479 4.01 -13.92 24.22
CA GLY A 479 3.07 -14.85 23.60
C GLY A 479 1.68 -14.22 23.46
N ARG A 480 0.99 -14.50 22.36
CA ARG A 480 -0.38 -14.07 22.11
C ARG A 480 -1.16 -15.21 21.46
N TYR A 481 -2.38 -15.39 21.91
CA TYR A 481 -3.39 -16.18 21.21
C TYR A 481 -4.68 -15.39 21.11
N GLU A 482 -5.32 -15.47 19.96
CA GLU A 482 -6.60 -14.81 19.68
C GLU A 482 -7.51 -15.77 18.91
N HIS A 483 -8.75 -15.83 19.33
CA HIS A 483 -9.84 -16.47 18.62
C HIS A 483 -10.87 -15.42 18.26
N SER A 484 -11.31 -15.37 16.99
CA SER A 484 -12.35 -14.45 16.53
C SER A 484 -13.41 -15.15 15.70
N GLU A 485 -14.64 -14.66 15.83
CA GLU A 485 -15.78 -15.11 15.06
C GLU A 485 -16.46 -13.92 14.40
N ARG A 486 -16.53 -13.93 13.07
CA ARG A 486 -17.33 -12.99 12.30
C ARG A 486 -18.59 -13.68 11.77
N ARG A 487 -19.72 -12.98 11.85
CA ARG A 487 -21.01 -13.44 11.34
C ARG A 487 -21.62 -12.34 10.47
N GLY A 488 -21.86 -12.64 9.19
CA GLY A 488 -22.57 -11.78 8.25
C GLY A 488 -24.07 -11.72 8.56
N GLN A 489 -24.69 -10.60 8.25
CA GLN A 489 -26.10 -10.33 8.47
C GLN A 489 -26.75 -9.81 7.20
N GLY A 490 -27.99 -10.27 6.92
CA GLY A 490 -28.78 -9.74 5.81
C GLY A 490 -28.18 -10.07 4.43
N PHE A 491 -27.86 -11.35 4.16
CA PHE A 491 -27.35 -11.76 2.86
C PHE A 491 -28.38 -11.52 1.75
N ASP A 492 -27.99 -10.75 0.72
CA ASP A 492 -28.78 -10.47 -0.47
C ASP A 492 -27.93 -10.82 -1.71
N ASN A 493 -28.40 -11.81 -2.48
CA ASN A 493 -27.75 -12.30 -3.68
C ASN A 493 -28.48 -11.90 -4.97
N SER A 494 -29.40 -10.94 -4.91
CA SER A 494 -30.20 -10.52 -6.07
C SER A 494 -29.32 -10.05 -7.24
N ASP A 495 -28.25 -9.31 -6.95
CA ASP A 495 -27.32 -8.81 -7.95
C ASP A 495 -26.49 -9.93 -8.58
N LEU A 496 -26.07 -10.95 -7.81
CA LEU A 496 -25.39 -12.13 -8.35
C LEU A 496 -26.30 -12.90 -9.33
N ILE A 497 -27.58 -13.08 -8.96
CA ILE A 497 -28.56 -13.74 -9.81
C ILE A 497 -28.81 -12.93 -11.09
N ALA A 498 -28.94 -11.61 -10.96
CA ALA A 498 -29.20 -10.73 -12.09
C ALA A 498 -28.04 -10.69 -13.08
N SER A 499 -26.79 -10.76 -12.60
CA SER A 499 -25.56 -10.80 -13.43
C SER A 499 -25.20 -12.19 -13.93
N GLY A 500 -25.95 -13.23 -13.54
CA GLY A 500 -25.68 -14.61 -13.94
C GLY A 500 -24.50 -15.24 -13.21
N GLU A 501 -24.11 -14.67 -12.08
CA GLU A 501 -23.04 -15.18 -11.21
C GLU A 501 -23.54 -16.31 -10.31
N GLN A 502 -22.61 -17.00 -9.64
CA GLN A 502 -22.96 -18.06 -8.69
C GLN A 502 -23.73 -17.48 -7.49
N PRO A 503 -25.03 -17.79 -7.30
CA PRO A 503 -25.89 -17.12 -6.33
C PRO A 503 -25.52 -17.40 -4.87
N THR A 504 -24.67 -18.37 -4.61
CA THR A 504 -24.20 -18.75 -3.26
C THR A 504 -22.77 -18.36 -2.98
N LEU A 505 -22.10 -17.72 -3.94
CA LEU A 505 -20.77 -17.19 -3.74
C LEU A 505 -20.78 -16.08 -2.71
N GLN A 506 -19.94 -16.21 -1.68
CA GLN A 506 -19.79 -15.21 -0.64
C GLN A 506 -18.39 -14.59 -0.70
N THR A 507 -18.32 -13.26 -0.62
CA THR A 507 -17.04 -12.56 -0.57
C THR A 507 -16.37 -12.78 0.78
N PHE A 508 -15.11 -13.18 0.78
CA PHE A 508 -14.38 -13.62 1.99
C PHE A 508 -14.18 -12.50 3.02
N ASP A 509 -14.23 -11.23 2.60
CA ASP A 509 -14.01 -10.06 3.46
C ASP A 509 -15.20 -9.79 4.41
N ILE A 510 -16.42 -10.24 4.07
CA ILE A 510 -17.62 -10.05 4.89
C ILE A 510 -18.38 -11.35 5.23
N ALA A 511 -18.01 -12.47 4.62
CA ALA A 511 -18.61 -13.79 4.90
C ALA A 511 -18.37 -14.24 6.35
N ASP A 512 -19.15 -15.22 6.81
CA ASP A 512 -18.92 -15.89 8.07
C ASP A 512 -17.49 -16.43 8.14
N ARG A 513 -16.77 -16.14 9.24
CA ARG A 513 -15.38 -16.58 9.44
C ARG A 513 -15.11 -16.92 10.89
N ASN A 514 -14.38 -18.00 11.10
CA ASN A 514 -13.71 -18.27 12.37
C ASN A 514 -12.20 -18.17 12.14
N GLU A 515 -11.52 -17.47 13.02
CA GLU A 515 -10.07 -17.24 12.94
C GLU A 515 -9.40 -17.62 14.26
N ASP A 516 -8.30 -18.35 14.16
CA ASP A 516 -7.40 -18.66 15.26
C ASP A 516 -6.00 -18.17 14.91
N VAL A 517 -5.41 -17.33 15.78
CA VAL A 517 -4.08 -16.76 15.58
C VAL A 517 -3.25 -16.96 16.84
N GLY A 518 -2.05 -17.49 16.67
CA GLY A 518 -1.07 -17.62 17.74
C GLY A 518 0.28 -17.05 17.32
N THR A 519 0.93 -16.27 18.20
CA THR A 519 2.29 -15.76 17.98
C THR A 519 3.12 -15.92 19.25
N VAL A 520 4.40 -16.20 19.06
CA VAL A 520 5.39 -16.23 20.14
C VAL A 520 6.70 -15.62 19.66
N THR A 521 7.28 -14.76 20.47
CA THR A 521 8.62 -14.22 20.26
C THR A 521 9.44 -14.42 21.53
N ALA A 522 10.69 -14.82 21.36
CA ALA A 522 11.63 -14.97 22.47
C ALA A 522 12.96 -14.33 22.11
N SER A 523 13.49 -13.53 23.02
CA SER A 523 14.85 -12.98 22.94
C SER A 523 15.64 -13.47 24.13
N VAL A 524 16.67 -14.26 23.88
CA VAL A 524 17.54 -14.85 24.91
C VAL A 524 18.89 -14.14 24.87
N MET A 525 19.26 -13.51 25.98
CA MET A 525 20.56 -12.86 26.16
C MET A 525 21.55 -13.83 26.81
N ILE A 526 22.62 -14.17 26.10
CA ILE A 526 23.64 -15.12 26.53
C ILE A 526 24.93 -14.36 26.84
N GLY A 527 25.28 -14.24 28.10
CA GLY A 527 26.36 -13.35 28.54
C GLY A 527 26.03 -11.90 28.18
N GLY A 528 26.89 -10.98 28.17
CA GLY A 528 26.61 -9.59 27.80
C GLY A 528 26.68 -9.29 26.29
N SER A 529 27.05 -10.27 25.46
CA SER A 529 27.48 -10.01 24.08
C SER A 529 26.74 -10.78 22.97
N LEU A 530 25.87 -11.74 23.34
CA LEU A 530 25.12 -12.54 22.38
C LEU A 530 23.62 -12.49 22.68
N SER A 531 22.79 -12.21 21.69
CA SER A 531 21.35 -12.39 21.74
C SER A 531 20.89 -13.38 20.67
N VAL A 532 19.95 -14.24 21.03
CA VAL A 532 19.26 -15.16 20.12
C VAL A 532 17.79 -14.76 20.13
N ASN A 533 17.25 -14.42 18.96
CA ASN A 533 15.87 -14.03 18.78
C ASN A 533 15.14 -15.14 18.02
N LEU A 534 14.03 -15.60 18.58
CA LEU A 534 13.16 -16.59 17.98
C LEU A 534 11.79 -15.96 17.77
N SER A 535 11.22 -16.15 16.62
CA SER A 535 9.85 -15.77 16.31
C SER A 535 9.10 -16.94 15.69
N GLY A 536 7.88 -17.13 16.10
CA GLY A 536 6.99 -18.12 15.52
C GLY A 536 5.55 -17.61 15.62
N GLY A 537 4.79 -17.88 14.60
CA GLY A 537 3.38 -17.52 14.59
C GLY A 537 2.65 -18.24 13.47
N GLY A 538 1.34 -18.29 13.60
CA GLY A 538 0.50 -18.80 12.56
C GLY A 538 -0.96 -18.55 12.88
N GLY A 539 -1.77 -18.69 11.86
CA GLY A 539 -3.21 -18.56 11.99
C GLY A 539 -3.94 -19.39 10.94
N ARG A 540 -5.20 -19.57 11.21
CA ARG A 540 -6.12 -20.27 10.32
C ARG A 540 -7.45 -19.55 10.29
N ASP A 541 -7.87 -19.18 9.08
CA ASP A 541 -9.22 -18.74 8.77
C ASP A 541 -10.02 -19.92 8.23
N THR A 542 -11.22 -20.10 8.72
CA THR A 542 -12.19 -21.03 8.15
C THR A 542 -13.47 -20.28 7.84
N TYR A 543 -14.06 -20.58 6.68
CA TYR A 543 -15.29 -19.99 6.21
C TYR A 543 -16.38 -21.07 6.27
N PRO A 544 -17.14 -21.13 7.37
CA PRO A 544 -18.11 -22.20 7.59
C PRO A 544 -19.24 -22.10 6.60
N THR A 545 -19.69 -23.25 6.10
CA THR A 545 -20.91 -23.35 5.31
C THR A 545 -22.13 -23.19 6.21
N ASN A 546 -23.10 -22.44 5.76
CA ASN A 546 -24.40 -22.27 6.42
C ASN A 546 -25.54 -22.49 5.41
N ALA A 547 -26.77 -22.25 5.80
CA ALA A 547 -27.96 -22.43 4.92
C ALA A 547 -27.92 -21.53 3.66
N LEU A 548 -27.10 -20.47 3.66
CA LEU A 548 -26.96 -19.49 2.57
C LEU A 548 -25.71 -19.73 1.73
N SER A 549 -24.79 -20.61 2.18
CA SER A 549 -23.49 -20.88 1.54
C SER A 549 -23.37 -22.36 1.21
N THR A 550 -23.09 -22.68 -0.04
CA THR A 550 -22.80 -24.05 -0.50
C THR A 550 -21.32 -24.41 -0.38
N GLY A 551 -20.48 -23.56 0.22
CA GLY A 551 -19.05 -23.76 0.36
C GLY A 551 -18.23 -23.29 -0.83
N PHE A 552 -18.81 -22.49 -1.73
CA PHE A 552 -18.07 -21.84 -2.80
C PHE A 552 -17.37 -20.58 -2.31
N GLY A 553 -16.25 -20.25 -2.95
CA GLY A 553 -15.35 -19.18 -2.56
C GLY A 553 -14.16 -19.72 -1.76
N LEU A 554 -13.54 -18.86 -0.96
CA LEU A 554 -12.44 -19.23 -0.06
C LEU A 554 -12.98 -20.06 1.11
N ALA A 555 -12.58 -21.32 1.18
CA ALA A 555 -12.99 -22.23 2.25
C ALA A 555 -12.09 -22.15 3.46
N ASN A 556 -10.80 -21.91 3.22
CA ASN A 556 -9.78 -21.94 4.27
C ASN A 556 -8.55 -21.13 3.83
N ALA A 557 -7.97 -20.39 4.77
CA ALA A 557 -6.65 -19.78 4.61
C ALA A 557 -5.81 -20.12 5.84
N GLN A 558 -4.52 -20.42 5.64
CA GLN A 558 -3.59 -20.71 6.71
C GLN A 558 -2.29 -19.99 6.45
N TYR A 559 -1.71 -19.42 7.49
CA TYR A 559 -0.40 -18.82 7.39
C TYR A 559 0.48 -19.27 8.55
N ALA A 560 1.77 -19.37 8.29
CA ALA A 560 2.76 -19.60 9.31
C ALA A 560 3.99 -18.73 9.02
N THR A 561 4.54 -18.18 10.09
CA THR A 561 5.79 -17.42 10.06
C THR A 561 6.71 -17.96 11.14
N TYR A 562 7.98 -18.14 10.81
CA TYR A 562 9.00 -18.50 11.80
C TYR A 562 10.33 -17.88 11.42
N GLY A 563 11.04 -17.43 12.42
CA GLY A 563 12.33 -16.78 12.26
C GLY A 563 13.29 -17.10 13.38
N ILE A 564 14.56 -17.06 13.06
CA ILE A 564 15.65 -17.12 14.00
C ILE A 564 16.65 -16.01 13.68
N GLY A 565 17.03 -15.26 14.70
CA GLY A 565 18.02 -14.19 14.59
C GLY A 565 19.12 -14.34 15.64
N PHE A 566 20.32 -13.98 15.26
CA PHE A 566 21.48 -13.89 16.13
C PHE A 566 22.03 -12.47 16.03
N ALA A 567 22.35 -11.86 17.16
CA ALA A 567 23.13 -10.62 17.19
C ALA A 567 24.23 -10.76 18.25
N ALA A 568 25.45 -10.41 17.86
CA ALA A 568 26.58 -10.54 18.76
C ALA A 568 27.55 -9.36 18.65
N THR A 569 28.08 -8.99 19.81
CA THR A 569 29.16 -7.98 19.94
C THR A 569 30.30 -8.61 20.76
N PRO A 570 31.06 -9.56 20.15
CA PRO A 570 32.08 -10.30 20.88
C PRO A 570 33.23 -9.41 21.40
N THR A 571 33.41 -8.27 20.77
CA THR A 571 34.34 -7.19 21.22
C THR A 571 33.75 -5.83 20.87
N ASP A 572 34.25 -4.75 21.44
CA ASP A 572 33.85 -3.36 21.14
C ASP A 572 34.07 -2.98 19.65
N ASN A 573 34.90 -3.74 18.96
CA ASN A 573 35.25 -3.52 17.57
C ASN A 573 34.46 -4.40 16.58
N VAL A 574 33.75 -5.40 17.03
CA VAL A 574 33.06 -6.36 16.17
C VAL A 574 31.59 -6.46 16.57
N SER A 575 30.73 -6.15 15.64
CA SER A 575 29.29 -6.44 15.74
C SER A 575 28.81 -7.23 14.52
N MET A 576 27.96 -8.23 14.76
CA MET A 576 27.40 -9.07 13.72
C MET A 576 25.95 -9.41 14.00
N SER A 577 25.16 -9.55 12.94
CA SER A 577 23.81 -10.07 13.00
C SER A 577 23.53 -11.02 11.83
N LEU A 578 22.67 -12.00 12.09
CA LEU A 578 22.17 -12.92 11.09
C LEU A 578 20.70 -13.20 11.43
N SER A 579 19.81 -13.05 10.46
CA SER A 579 18.43 -13.52 10.56
C SER A 579 18.07 -14.45 9.41
N TYR A 580 17.18 -15.38 9.70
CA TYR A 580 16.54 -16.27 8.76
C TYR A 580 15.05 -16.32 9.06
N ASP A 581 14.23 -15.93 8.09
CA ASP A 581 12.78 -15.84 8.24
C ASP A 581 12.09 -16.60 7.10
N VAL A 582 11.02 -17.31 7.42
CA VAL A 582 10.16 -18.00 6.47
C VAL A 582 8.71 -17.64 6.74
N ASN A 583 8.00 -17.26 5.69
CA ASN A 583 6.56 -17.06 5.70
C ASN A 583 5.91 -18.01 4.70
N THR A 584 4.81 -18.64 5.10
CA THR A 584 3.98 -19.46 4.21
C THR A 584 2.53 -19.01 4.29
N TYR A 585 1.86 -19.03 3.15
CA TYR A 585 0.42 -18.75 3.06
C TYR A 585 -0.23 -19.79 2.16
N LEU A 586 -1.19 -20.51 2.71
CA LEU A 586 -1.93 -21.58 2.05
C LEU A 586 -3.38 -21.16 1.92
N THR A 587 -3.94 -21.26 0.73
CA THR A 587 -5.37 -21.00 0.46
C THR A 587 -6.02 -22.22 -0.15
N MET A 588 -7.28 -22.45 0.20
CA MET A 588 -8.12 -23.45 -0.41
C MET A 588 -9.43 -22.80 -0.82
N GLN A 589 -9.74 -22.84 -2.10
CA GLN A 589 -10.97 -22.31 -2.64
C GLN A 589 -11.67 -23.31 -3.55
N ASN A 590 -12.99 -23.26 -3.54
CA ASN A 590 -13.85 -24.09 -4.35
C ASN A 590 -14.82 -23.21 -5.12
N SER A 591 -15.15 -23.59 -6.34
CA SER A 591 -16.20 -22.93 -7.10
C SER A 591 -16.81 -23.89 -8.12
N ARG A 592 -17.71 -23.40 -8.92
CA ARG A 592 -18.39 -24.15 -9.98
C ARG A 592 -18.36 -23.31 -11.25
N ALA A 593 -17.89 -23.90 -12.35
CA ALA A 593 -17.99 -23.27 -13.66
C ALA A 593 -19.46 -23.30 -14.09
N ALA A 594 -20.05 -22.12 -14.24
CA ALA A 594 -21.47 -22.01 -14.60
C ALA A 594 -21.63 -20.88 -15.62
N ASN A 595 -22.51 -21.14 -16.62
CA ASN A 595 -23.07 -20.10 -17.43
C ASN A 595 -24.46 -19.73 -16.91
N PRO A 596 -24.94 -18.51 -17.13
CA PRO A 596 -26.27 -18.10 -16.68
C PRO A 596 -27.35 -19.13 -17.04
N GLY A 597 -28.12 -19.52 -16.04
CA GLY A 597 -29.39 -20.15 -16.19
C GLY A 597 -29.46 -21.68 -16.14
N ILE A 598 -28.38 -22.46 -16.29
CA ILE A 598 -28.53 -23.92 -16.36
C ILE A 598 -27.70 -24.68 -15.33
N GLN A 599 -26.58 -24.17 -14.89
CA GLN A 599 -25.50 -25.02 -14.36
C GLN A 599 -25.10 -24.76 -12.93
N PHE A 600 -25.74 -23.85 -12.23
CA PHE A 600 -25.44 -23.62 -10.81
C PHE A 600 -25.68 -24.84 -9.92
N THR A 601 -26.42 -25.84 -10.40
CA THR A 601 -26.72 -27.07 -9.68
C THR A 601 -25.89 -28.26 -10.09
N GLU A 602 -25.08 -28.14 -11.16
CA GLU A 602 -24.31 -29.26 -11.73
C GLU A 602 -22.97 -29.47 -11.06
N ALA A 603 -22.88 -30.41 -10.13
CA ALA A 603 -21.65 -30.76 -9.42
C ALA A 603 -20.53 -31.29 -10.34
N THR A 604 -20.84 -31.70 -11.57
CA THR A 604 -19.84 -32.11 -12.59
C THR A 604 -18.97 -30.93 -13.06
N GLN A 605 -19.33 -29.70 -12.74
CA GLN A 605 -18.61 -28.48 -13.06
C GLN A 605 -17.84 -27.90 -11.86
N ASP A 606 -17.76 -28.63 -10.76
CA ASP A 606 -17.01 -28.18 -9.58
C ASP A 606 -15.51 -28.25 -9.82
N TRP A 607 -14.82 -27.25 -9.35
CA TRP A 607 -13.37 -27.15 -9.35
C TRP A 607 -12.85 -26.61 -8.03
N SER A 608 -11.58 -26.85 -7.77
CA SER A 608 -10.85 -26.29 -6.62
C SER A 608 -9.51 -25.72 -7.05
N ALA A 609 -9.03 -24.73 -6.32
CA ALA A 609 -7.67 -24.21 -6.47
C ALA A 609 -7.05 -24.01 -5.07
N ASN A 610 -5.88 -24.61 -4.86
CA ASN A 610 -5.10 -24.46 -3.66
C ASN A 610 -3.87 -23.62 -3.97
N GLY A 611 -3.75 -22.46 -3.34
CA GLY A 611 -2.58 -21.59 -3.43
C GLY A 611 -1.57 -21.96 -2.35
N ASN A 612 -0.28 -21.97 -2.69
CA ASN A 612 0.83 -22.16 -1.77
C ASN A 612 1.89 -21.11 -2.05
N ASP A 613 1.93 -20.09 -1.19
CA ASP A 613 2.93 -19.03 -1.23
C ASP A 613 3.97 -19.27 -0.15
N ARG A 614 5.23 -19.09 -0.51
CA ARG A 614 6.35 -19.18 0.42
C ARG A 614 7.35 -18.06 0.15
N THR A 615 7.71 -17.34 1.21
CA THR A 615 8.81 -16.37 1.18
C THR A 615 9.88 -16.79 2.18
N THR A 616 11.13 -16.75 1.74
CA THR A 616 12.31 -17.01 2.57
C THR A 616 13.23 -15.80 2.51
N SER A 617 13.66 -15.30 3.66
CA SER A 617 14.55 -14.16 3.78
C SER A 617 15.75 -14.52 4.65
N VAL A 618 16.95 -14.11 4.21
CA VAL A 618 18.19 -14.16 4.99
C VAL A 618 18.82 -12.78 4.97
N LEU A 619 19.12 -12.26 6.14
CA LEU A 619 19.83 -11.00 6.31
C LEU A 619 21.06 -11.22 7.17
N ALA A 620 22.22 -10.76 6.73
CA ALA A 620 23.45 -10.85 7.49
C ALA A 620 24.22 -9.53 7.43
N ASP A 621 24.71 -9.07 8.58
CA ASP A 621 25.54 -7.89 8.70
C ASP A 621 26.76 -8.21 9.58
N LEU A 622 27.92 -7.69 9.18
CA LEU A 622 29.15 -7.74 9.96
C LEU A 622 29.83 -6.36 9.89
N ASP A 623 30.07 -5.75 11.03
CA ASP A 623 30.79 -4.49 11.17
C ASP A 623 32.05 -4.68 12.00
N VAL A 624 33.19 -4.45 11.40
CA VAL A 624 34.49 -4.57 12.06
C VAL A 624 35.21 -3.21 12.05
N LYS A 625 35.42 -2.65 13.22
CA LYS A 625 36.16 -1.40 13.45
C LYS A 625 37.62 -1.72 13.75
N ASN A 626 38.52 -0.78 13.41
CA ASN A 626 39.92 -0.88 13.75
C ASN A 626 40.62 -2.16 13.22
N VAL A 627 40.27 -2.59 11.99
CA VAL A 627 40.85 -3.77 11.34
C VAL A 627 42.39 -3.60 11.22
N VAL A 628 42.79 -2.45 10.70
CA VAL A 628 44.19 -1.99 10.71
C VAL A 628 44.17 -0.48 11.01
N GLY A 629 44.68 -0.09 12.17
CA GLY A 629 44.60 1.31 12.61
C GLY A 629 43.14 1.72 12.83
N LYS A 630 42.67 2.71 12.07
CA LYS A 630 41.28 3.21 12.15
C LYS A 630 40.38 2.69 11.02
N LEU A 631 40.84 1.68 10.27
CA LEU A 631 40.05 1.11 9.17
C LEU A 631 38.79 0.41 9.68
N ARG A 632 37.64 0.76 9.13
CA ARG A 632 36.34 0.07 9.38
C ARG A 632 35.89 -0.64 8.13
N VAL A 633 35.45 -1.87 8.27
CA VAL A 633 34.90 -2.69 7.18
C VAL A 633 33.55 -3.21 7.58
N ARG A 634 32.55 -3.00 6.71
CA ARG A 634 31.21 -3.55 6.88
C ARG A 634 30.89 -4.48 5.71
N PHE A 635 30.27 -5.61 6.02
CA PHE A 635 29.71 -6.55 5.06
C PHE A 635 28.23 -6.64 5.31
N GLY A 636 27.42 -6.58 4.25
CA GLY A 636 26.00 -6.83 4.28
C GLY A 636 25.64 -7.89 3.24
N ALA A 637 24.72 -8.79 3.59
CA ALA A 637 24.14 -9.74 2.66
C ALA A 637 22.63 -9.81 2.87
N ASN A 638 21.89 -9.81 1.76
CA ASN A 638 20.43 -9.96 1.75
C ASN A 638 20.04 -10.96 0.67
N PHE A 639 19.29 -11.96 1.06
CA PHE A 639 18.69 -12.94 0.18
C PHE A 639 17.20 -13.00 0.44
N ASN A 640 16.40 -12.82 -0.62
CA ASN A 640 14.95 -12.96 -0.58
C ASN A 640 14.51 -13.87 -1.72
N LYS A 641 13.69 -14.86 -1.40
CA LYS A 641 13.08 -15.75 -2.38
C LYS A 641 11.59 -15.88 -2.11
N GLY A 642 10.77 -15.49 -3.09
CA GLY A 642 9.33 -15.72 -3.14
C GLY A 642 9.00 -16.84 -4.11
N SER A 643 7.99 -17.63 -3.82
CA SER A 643 7.45 -18.63 -4.73
C SER A 643 5.96 -18.83 -4.52
N THR A 644 5.21 -19.00 -5.61
CA THR A 644 3.76 -19.26 -5.62
C THR A 644 3.48 -20.49 -6.49
N LEU A 645 2.72 -21.43 -5.95
CA LEU A 645 2.26 -22.62 -6.65
C LEU A 645 0.75 -22.75 -6.52
N TYR A 646 0.04 -22.92 -7.64
CA TYR A 646 -1.39 -23.24 -7.67
C TYR A 646 -1.59 -24.69 -8.02
N LEU A 647 -2.39 -25.41 -7.23
CA LEU A 647 -2.79 -26.79 -7.46
C LEU A 647 -4.28 -26.81 -7.77
N TYR A 648 -4.63 -27.21 -8.98
CA TYR A 648 -6.02 -27.28 -9.45
C TYR A 648 -6.58 -28.68 -9.27
N GLY A 649 -7.85 -28.76 -8.87
CA GLY A 649 -8.63 -29.99 -8.78
C GLY A 649 -9.96 -29.85 -9.49
N LEU A 650 -10.44 -30.96 -10.08
CA LEU A 650 -11.75 -31.07 -10.72
C LEU A 650 -12.59 -32.10 -9.97
N ALA A 651 -13.90 -32.03 -10.12
CA ALA A 651 -14.82 -33.07 -9.61
C ALA A 651 -14.40 -34.46 -10.14
N PRO A 652 -14.61 -35.54 -9.38
CA PRO A 652 -14.28 -36.91 -9.82
C PRO A 652 -14.96 -37.32 -11.14
N VAL A 653 -16.17 -36.84 -11.34
CA VAL A 653 -16.88 -36.91 -12.63
C VAL A 653 -17.06 -35.46 -13.09
N THR A 654 -16.36 -35.06 -14.12
CA THR A 654 -16.37 -33.69 -14.60
C THR A 654 -16.71 -33.59 -16.09
N THR A 655 -17.40 -32.50 -16.43
CA THR A 655 -17.61 -32.05 -17.82
C THR A 655 -16.64 -30.95 -18.21
N LEU A 656 -15.83 -30.48 -17.27
CA LEU A 656 -14.82 -29.46 -17.53
C LEU A 656 -13.61 -30.05 -18.26
N PRO A 657 -12.95 -29.26 -19.11
CA PRO A 657 -11.70 -29.68 -19.76
C PRO A 657 -10.61 -29.91 -18.72
N THR A 658 -9.76 -30.90 -18.99
CA THR A 658 -8.58 -31.16 -18.15
C THR A 658 -7.65 -29.95 -18.19
N VAL A 659 -7.27 -29.45 -17.02
CA VAL A 659 -6.32 -28.33 -16.85
C VAL A 659 -4.96 -28.92 -16.45
N SER A 660 -3.91 -28.60 -17.21
CA SER A 660 -2.53 -28.90 -16.80
C SER A 660 -2.13 -28.03 -15.61
N GLN A 661 -1.36 -28.62 -14.69
CA GLN A 661 -0.80 -27.87 -13.58
C GLN A 661 0.14 -26.78 -14.12
N LEU A 662 -0.04 -25.55 -13.62
CA LEU A 662 0.83 -24.44 -13.97
C LEU A 662 2.19 -24.57 -13.26
N PRO A 663 3.30 -24.19 -13.90
CA PRO A 663 4.59 -24.13 -13.25
C PRO A 663 4.59 -23.15 -12.05
N GLN A 664 5.50 -23.38 -11.14
CA GLN A 664 5.70 -22.48 -10.01
C GLN A 664 6.23 -21.12 -10.46
N VAL A 665 5.59 -20.04 -10.02
CA VAL A 665 6.12 -18.68 -10.17
C VAL A 665 7.17 -18.44 -9.06
N MET A 666 8.33 -17.89 -9.43
CA MET A 666 9.41 -17.60 -8.49
C MET A 666 10.02 -16.23 -8.74
N SER A 667 10.40 -15.56 -7.66
CA SER A 667 11.26 -14.37 -7.67
C SER A 667 12.38 -14.52 -6.64
N GLU A 668 13.58 -14.06 -6.99
CA GLU A 668 14.73 -14.16 -6.11
C GLU A 668 15.60 -12.91 -6.22
N LEU A 669 15.90 -12.28 -5.07
CA LEU A 669 16.83 -11.16 -4.94
C LEU A 669 18.01 -11.56 -4.08
N ARG A 670 19.21 -11.37 -4.60
CA ARG A 670 20.49 -11.53 -3.90
C ARG A 670 21.24 -10.21 -3.90
N ARG A 671 21.60 -9.72 -2.73
CA ARG A 671 22.42 -8.52 -2.58
C ARG A 671 23.59 -8.78 -1.65
N GLY A 672 24.78 -8.35 -2.03
CA GLY A 672 25.97 -8.32 -1.18
C GLY A 672 26.58 -6.93 -1.22
N THR A 673 27.00 -6.42 -0.06
CA THR A 673 27.64 -5.11 0.07
C THR A 673 28.93 -5.22 0.86
N ILE A 674 29.95 -4.47 0.47
CA ILE A 674 31.18 -4.27 1.21
C ILE A 674 31.45 -2.78 1.27
N ASP A 675 31.55 -2.23 2.47
CA ASP A 675 31.87 -0.83 2.71
C ASP A 675 33.16 -0.73 3.53
N VAL A 676 34.14 -0.02 3.00
CA VAL A 676 35.45 0.24 3.64
C VAL A 676 35.56 1.73 3.89
N THR A 677 35.77 2.13 5.13
CA THR A 677 35.94 3.55 5.49
C THR A 677 37.19 3.75 6.32
N TYR A 678 37.87 4.88 6.08
CA TYR A 678 39.10 5.27 6.80
C TYR A 678 39.08 6.76 7.14
N PRO A 679 39.10 7.16 8.42
CA PRO A 679 39.21 8.55 8.83
C PRO A 679 40.67 9.03 8.65
N ILE A 680 40.89 9.89 7.64
CA ILE A 680 42.20 10.50 7.36
C ILE A 680 42.56 11.53 8.43
N SER A 681 41.56 12.27 8.90
CA SER A 681 41.69 13.28 9.94
C SER A 681 40.51 13.26 10.88
N GLY A 682 40.46 14.11 11.91
CA GLY A 682 39.28 14.29 12.76
C GLY A 682 38.06 14.84 12.02
N ARG A 683 38.24 15.38 10.81
CA ARG A 683 37.17 15.99 10.01
C ARG A 683 36.90 15.28 8.67
N THR A 684 37.82 14.41 8.21
CA THR A 684 37.74 13.84 6.87
C THR A 684 37.80 12.33 6.93
N THR A 685 36.82 11.68 6.35
CA THR A 685 36.73 10.22 6.16
C THR A 685 36.63 9.92 4.67
N VAL A 686 37.41 8.95 4.19
CA VAL A 686 37.26 8.42 2.82
C VAL A 686 36.59 7.06 2.88
N GLY A 687 35.79 6.73 1.86
CA GLY A 687 35.09 5.47 1.74
C GLY A 687 35.15 4.89 0.34
N LEU A 688 35.18 3.56 0.30
CA LEU A 688 35.02 2.76 -0.92
C LEU A 688 34.01 1.69 -0.64
N SER A 689 32.96 1.60 -1.48
CA SER A 689 31.91 0.61 -1.36
C SER A 689 31.77 -0.19 -2.64
N TYR A 690 31.47 -1.46 -2.53
CA TYR A 690 31.12 -2.35 -3.62
C TYR A 690 29.79 -3.02 -3.32
N TRP A 691 28.85 -2.94 -4.28
CA TRP A 691 27.54 -3.59 -4.21
C TRP A 691 27.38 -4.54 -5.37
N TYR A 692 26.99 -5.77 -5.06
CA TYR A 692 26.50 -6.77 -6.00
C TYR A 692 25.03 -6.99 -5.78
N GLU A 693 24.25 -6.95 -6.84
CA GLU A 693 22.82 -7.21 -6.78
C GLU A 693 22.37 -8.03 -7.99
N GLN A 694 21.61 -9.10 -7.74
CA GLN A 694 21.04 -9.96 -8.76
C GLN A 694 19.59 -10.20 -8.46
N PHE A 695 18.73 -9.97 -9.44
CA PHE A 695 17.31 -10.32 -9.44
C PHE A 695 17.04 -11.38 -10.50
N GLN A 696 16.28 -12.41 -10.15
CA GLN A 696 15.83 -13.46 -11.02
C GLN A 696 14.32 -13.63 -10.86
N VAL A 697 13.64 -13.91 -11.96
CA VAL A 697 12.20 -14.19 -11.99
C VAL A 697 11.95 -15.35 -12.93
N SER A 698 10.97 -16.19 -12.60
CA SER A 698 10.45 -17.24 -13.46
C SER A 698 8.93 -17.23 -13.34
N ASP A 699 8.28 -16.79 -14.41
CA ASP A 699 6.82 -16.75 -14.51
C ASP A 699 6.41 -17.44 -15.82
N TYR A 700 5.49 -18.39 -15.74
CA TYR A 700 4.98 -19.11 -16.90
C TYR A 700 4.13 -18.22 -17.82
N ALA A 701 3.58 -17.12 -17.32
CA ALA A 701 2.82 -16.16 -18.12
C ALA A 701 3.73 -15.30 -19.01
N GLU A 702 5.04 -15.25 -18.71
CA GLU A 702 6.03 -14.49 -19.45
C GLU A 702 6.85 -15.41 -20.35
N GLY A 703 6.80 -15.20 -21.66
CA GLY A 703 7.60 -15.96 -22.62
C GLY A 703 9.09 -15.64 -22.54
N ALA A 704 9.93 -16.50 -23.10
CA ALA A 704 11.39 -16.33 -23.19
C ALA A 704 11.83 -15.03 -23.89
N SER A 705 10.95 -14.41 -24.68
CA SER A 705 11.15 -13.12 -25.34
C SER A 705 10.71 -11.92 -24.50
N GLY A 706 10.24 -12.13 -23.26
CA GLY A 706 9.67 -11.07 -22.45
C GLY A 706 8.28 -10.60 -22.89
N LEU A 707 7.60 -11.37 -23.75
CA LEU A 707 6.23 -11.12 -24.16
C LEU A 707 5.30 -12.12 -23.47
N PRO A 708 4.08 -11.73 -23.06
CA PRO A 708 3.10 -12.65 -22.51
C PRO A 708 2.88 -13.83 -23.46
N THR A 709 2.96 -15.07 -22.92
CA THR A 709 2.72 -16.27 -23.71
C THR A 709 1.25 -16.54 -23.95
N LEU A 710 0.35 -15.87 -23.26
CA LEU A 710 -1.08 -15.94 -23.47
C LEU A 710 -1.47 -15.08 -24.67
N ALA A 711 -1.26 -15.62 -25.87
CA ALA A 711 -1.88 -15.10 -27.07
C ALA A 711 -3.37 -15.47 -27.06
N ILE A 712 -4.18 -14.69 -26.37
CA ILE A 712 -5.62 -14.71 -26.56
C ILE A 712 -5.89 -13.86 -27.81
N PRO A 713 -6.56 -14.38 -28.83
CA PRO A 713 -6.98 -13.56 -29.97
C PRO A 713 -7.72 -12.32 -29.47
N SER A 714 -7.42 -11.17 -30.05
CA SER A 714 -8.04 -9.89 -29.71
C SER A 714 -7.61 -9.28 -28.36
N ILE A 715 -6.41 -9.62 -27.86
CA ILE A 715 -5.77 -8.89 -26.77
C ILE A 715 -4.50 -8.22 -27.29
N LEU A 716 -4.44 -6.90 -27.17
CA LEU A 716 -3.25 -6.10 -27.46
C LEU A 716 -2.52 -5.81 -26.15
N THR A 717 -1.26 -6.25 -26.04
CA THR A 717 -0.43 -6.03 -24.86
C THR A 717 0.65 -4.99 -25.12
N LEU A 718 1.15 -4.37 -24.05
CA LEU A 718 2.29 -3.46 -24.08
C LEU A 718 3.63 -4.19 -23.94
N GLY A 719 3.61 -5.51 -23.70
CA GLY A 719 4.82 -6.30 -23.46
C GLY A 719 5.56 -5.91 -22.19
N ASN A 720 4.81 -5.40 -21.18
CA ASN A 720 5.37 -5.05 -19.90
C ASN A 720 5.58 -6.31 -19.04
N VAL A 721 6.83 -6.72 -18.87
CA VAL A 721 7.21 -7.92 -18.12
C VAL A 721 8.36 -7.61 -17.17
N LEU A 722 8.41 -8.34 -16.05
CA LEU A 722 9.54 -8.30 -15.14
C LEU A 722 10.73 -9.06 -15.72
N LEU A 723 11.83 -8.37 -15.95
CA LEU A 723 13.04 -8.96 -16.48
C LEU A 723 14.13 -9.13 -15.41
N PRO A 724 14.94 -10.19 -15.49
CA PRO A 724 16.05 -10.38 -14.57
C PRO A 724 17.18 -9.38 -14.84
N TYR A 725 17.97 -9.09 -13.79
CA TYR A 725 19.19 -8.27 -13.92
C TYR A 725 20.30 -8.74 -13.00
N THR A 726 21.52 -8.29 -13.32
CA THR A 726 22.70 -8.33 -12.46
C THR A 726 23.39 -6.99 -12.52
N ALA A 727 23.64 -6.37 -11.36
CA ALA A 727 24.28 -5.09 -11.22
C ALA A 727 25.50 -5.18 -10.29
N GLN A 728 26.58 -4.50 -10.66
CA GLN A 728 27.78 -4.33 -9.84
C GLN A 728 28.08 -2.83 -9.76
N THR A 729 28.05 -2.29 -8.56
CA THR A 729 28.23 -0.85 -8.35
C THR A 729 29.41 -0.59 -7.43
N VAL A 730 30.26 0.32 -7.84
CA VAL A 730 31.40 0.83 -7.04
C VAL A 730 31.11 2.28 -6.68
N PHE A 731 31.32 2.62 -5.42
CA PHE A 731 31.24 3.99 -4.90
C PHE A 731 32.57 4.38 -4.30
N ALA A 732 33.05 5.57 -4.64
CA ALA A 732 34.18 6.22 -3.93
C ALA A 732 33.69 7.54 -3.38
N ARG A 733 33.89 7.79 -2.08
CA ARG A 733 33.32 8.96 -1.39
C ARG A 733 34.28 9.61 -0.39
N VAL A 734 34.03 10.87 -0.13
CA VAL A 734 34.66 11.66 0.90
C VAL A 734 33.62 12.31 1.76
N VAL A 735 33.66 12.02 3.06
CA VAL A 735 32.84 12.67 4.07
C VAL A 735 33.67 13.72 4.79
N TYR A 736 33.17 14.95 4.84
CA TYR A 736 33.86 16.06 5.52
C TYR A 736 32.94 16.67 6.59
N HIS A 737 33.50 16.90 7.77
CA HIS A 737 32.83 17.55 8.90
C HIS A 737 33.48 18.88 9.25
N TRP A 738 32.71 19.93 9.59
CA TRP A 738 33.22 21.23 10.03
C TRP A 738 32.67 21.70 11.36
#